data_c34335e30d74b540857b9b8b04d932d5
#
_entry.id   c34335e30d74b540857b9b8b04d932d5
#
_cell.length_a   1.000
_cell.length_b   1.000
_cell.length_c   1.000
_cell.angle_alpha   90.00
_cell.angle_beta   90.00
_cell.angle_gamma   90.00
#
_symmetry.space_group_name_H-M   'P 1'
#
loop_
_entity.id
_entity.type
_entity.pdbx_description
1 polymer ?
#
loop_
_entity_poly.entity_id
_entity_poly.type
_entity_poly.pdbx_seq_one_letter_code
_entity_poly.pdbx_strand_id
1 'polypeptide(L)'
;TKNPLVVINHILISYGNGVGSVTIPETVTRISDGAFSYCNDLTEVIIPKSVIHIGDSVFAFCENITKISIPDSITSMGEGVFFNCSSLKEVTIPNGITSVNHETFSGCASLEKITIPNSVTSIGNQAFEATSLKAITIPDGVTSIGNYAFSKCASLTEITIPNNVTSIGDCAFKECSNLTKIAIPNGVTRIGIATFSGCSKLTEITIPDSVTSIEDYAFEECTSLAAVMIPDSVTSIGDRVFSKCTDLAKISIPDSVTHIGYNTFLDTPWLKAKQNEDKLVVVNHILIDGTTCVGSAVIPDDVTCIGNNAFSGCVDLTGITIPDGVTSIEWRAFWGCTSLTKITIPNSVISIGNSAFGNCINLTEIIIPETVTSIGYYAFHDTSWLKTKQEENSLVVVNHILIDGATCVGSVTIPDGITGIGGGAFSECSELTKITIPNSVTSIGDDAFSYCTNLTEITIPDSVINIESDAFYKCTGLTEITIPNSVTSIGFSAFASCTNLTKITILNSMTTVGYSAFSGCYNLTIYSYIGSYAEIYANENYMLFVSLGDDPSANPITTTTDVTTTTTTEQTTATTPEQTTTTAKQTTTEQTTATTPEQTTTTAKQTTTEQTTATTPEQTTTTAKQTTTEQTIATTPEQTTTTAKQTTTEQTIATTPEQTTTTTKQTTITTTKQTTKTTTSQTTTTTAKQTTTTSSTLTEPTAIYGDINLDGRVDITDAVLLNKACAGTVMLDSTAKKNADCNGDGEIGSDDAVVLLKFLVHLMNTLPFSE
;
A
#
# COMPACT_ATOMS: atom_id res chain seq x y z
N THR A 1 20.44 -55.03 -8.76
CA THR A 1 19.59 -53.84 -8.60
C THR A 1 20.32 -52.86 -7.72
N LYS A 2 20.79 -51.74 -8.28
CA LYS A 2 21.36 -50.68 -7.43
C LYS A 2 20.21 -50.07 -6.62
N ASN A 3 20.46 -49.84 -5.33
CA ASN A 3 19.52 -49.09 -4.50
C ASN A 3 19.40 -47.67 -5.10
N PRO A 4 18.20 -47.22 -5.48
CA PRO A 4 18.02 -45.91 -6.09
C PRO A 4 18.17 -44.76 -5.08
N LEU A 5 18.22 -45.05 -3.78
CA LEU A 5 18.36 -44.06 -2.71
C LEU A 5 19.83 -43.75 -2.48
N VAL A 6 20.21 -42.47 -2.55
CA VAL A 6 21.52 -41.95 -2.17
C VAL A 6 21.41 -41.34 -0.78
N VAL A 7 22.01 -42.02 0.20
CA VAL A 7 21.99 -41.58 1.60
C VAL A 7 23.41 -41.33 2.07
N ILE A 8 23.69 -40.15 2.62
CA ILE A 8 24.99 -39.74 3.17
C ILE A 8 24.74 -39.16 4.57
N ASN A 9 25.46 -39.67 5.57
CA ASN A 9 25.37 -39.17 6.95
C ASN A 9 23.90 -39.03 7.45
N HIS A 10 23.11 -40.07 7.25
CA HIS A 10 21.68 -40.09 7.61
C HIS A 10 20.78 -39.09 6.85
N ILE A 11 21.28 -38.46 5.82
CA ILE A 11 20.55 -37.54 4.98
C ILE A 11 20.29 -38.23 3.64
N LEU A 12 19.02 -38.26 3.22
CA LEU A 12 18.65 -38.71 1.88
C LEU A 12 18.86 -37.52 0.92
N ILE A 13 19.82 -37.67 0.02
CA ILE A 13 20.21 -36.61 -0.91
C ILE A 13 19.43 -36.69 -2.22
N SER A 14 19.19 -37.90 -2.73
CA SER A 14 18.55 -38.06 -4.04
C SER A 14 17.96 -39.46 -4.20
N TYR A 15 16.95 -39.54 -5.05
CA TYR A 15 16.35 -40.78 -5.52
C TYR A 15 16.59 -40.90 -7.03
N GLY A 16 17.35 -41.91 -7.44
CA GLY A 16 17.58 -42.19 -8.87
C GLY A 16 16.43 -43.06 -9.42
N ASN A 17 16.24 -43.02 -10.74
CA ASN A 17 15.17 -43.68 -11.51
C ASN A 17 14.67 -45.02 -11.01
N GLY A 18 13.94 -44.99 -9.89
CA GLY A 18 13.21 -46.12 -9.35
C GLY A 18 11.74 -46.04 -9.72
N VAL A 19 11.04 -47.17 -9.79
CA VAL A 19 9.63 -47.28 -10.21
C VAL A 19 8.76 -47.77 -9.08
N GLY A 20 7.53 -47.26 -9.01
CA GLY A 20 6.50 -47.76 -8.10
C GLY A 20 6.64 -47.23 -6.67
N SER A 21 6.75 -48.13 -5.70
CA SER A 21 6.79 -47.80 -4.28
C SER A 21 8.21 -47.79 -3.74
N VAL A 22 8.53 -46.85 -2.85
CA VAL A 22 9.82 -46.79 -2.16
C VAL A 22 9.64 -46.67 -0.65
N THR A 23 10.47 -47.39 0.10
CA THR A 23 10.59 -47.26 1.56
C THR A 23 11.90 -46.61 1.91
N ILE A 24 11.85 -45.49 2.59
CA ILE A 24 13.06 -44.79 3.08
C ILE A 24 13.59 -45.58 4.29
N PRO A 25 14.92 -45.85 4.37
CA PRO A 25 15.51 -46.57 5.49
C PRO A 25 15.35 -45.86 6.83
N GLU A 26 15.20 -46.61 7.91
CA GLU A 26 15.13 -46.13 9.31
C GLU A 26 16.38 -45.39 9.77
N THR A 27 17.47 -45.45 9.01
CA THR A 27 18.70 -44.70 9.28
C THR A 27 18.65 -43.24 8.83
N VAL A 28 17.62 -42.87 8.02
CA VAL A 28 17.45 -41.52 7.50
C VAL A 28 16.75 -40.65 8.55
N THR A 29 17.30 -39.47 8.82
CA THR A 29 16.75 -38.49 9.75
C THR A 29 16.30 -37.21 9.05
N ARG A 30 16.81 -36.97 7.84
CA ARG A 30 16.49 -35.78 7.01
C ARG A 30 16.37 -36.16 5.54
N ILE A 31 15.44 -35.53 4.83
CA ILE A 31 15.33 -35.59 3.37
C ILE A 31 15.72 -34.23 2.83
N SER A 32 16.71 -34.19 1.93
CA SER A 32 17.21 -32.96 1.32
C SER A 32 16.23 -32.39 0.30
N ASP A 33 16.43 -31.13 -0.02
CA ASP A 33 15.68 -30.40 -1.02
C ASP A 33 15.69 -31.15 -2.35
N GLY A 34 14.52 -31.21 -3.00
CA GLY A 34 14.34 -31.86 -4.29
C GLY A 34 14.66 -33.35 -4.36
N ALA A 35 14.87 -34.07 -3.25
CA ALA A 35 15.41 -35.44 -3.25
C ALA A 35 14.61 -36.44 -4.12
N PHE A 36 13.33 -36.22 -4.31
CA PHE A 36 12.43 -36.99 -5.19
C PHE A 36 11.79 -36.13 -6.29
N SER A 37 12.23 -34.92 -6.50
CA SER A 37 11.62 -34.04 -7.49
C SER A 37 11.64 -34.65 -8.89
N TYR A 38 10.55 -34.47 -9.64
CA TYR A 38 10.35 -35.02 -10.99
C TYR A 38 10.35 -36.56 -11.08
N CYS A 39 10.12 -37.26 -9.96
CA CYS A 39 10.05 -38.74 -9.96
C CYS A 39 8.67 -39.21 -10.42
N ASN A 40 8.35 -39.08 -11.70
CA ASN A 40 7.02 -39.40 -12.24
C ASN A 40 6.65 -40.91 -12.19
N ASP A 41 7.66 -41.79 -12.09
CA ASP A 41 7.39 -43.23 -11.93
C ASP A 41 7.05 -43.65 -10.49
N LEU A 42 7.11 -42.71 -9.51
CA LEU A 42 6.87 -42.93 -8.10
C LEU A 42 5.39 -42.86 -7.79
N THR A 43 4.85 -43.90 -7.19
CA THR A 43 3.41 -44.00 -6.84
C THR A 43 3.14 -43.96 -5.34
N GLU A 44 4.11 -44.36 -4.53
CA GLU A 44 4.01 -44.42 -3.09
C GLU A 44 5.37 -44.22 -2.40
N VAL A 45 5.40 -43.45 -1.32
CA VAL A 45 6.57 -43.30 -0.47
C VAL A 45 6.21 -43.62 0.99
N ILE A 46 7.04 -44.45 1.61
CA ILE A 46 6.94 -44.73 3.04
C ILE A 46 8.07 -44.03 3.75
N ILE A 47 7.72 -43.02 4.54
CA ILE A 47 8.66 -42.23 5.34
C ILE A 47 8.69 -42.82 6.76
N PRO A 48 9.87 -43.21 7.25
CA PRO A 48 9.98 -43.79 8.59
C PRO A 48 9.93 -42.70 9.69
N LYS A 49 9.62 -43.14 10.92
CA LYS A 49 9.58 -42.21 12.08
C LYS A 49 10.91 -41.66 12.51
N SER A 50 12.02 -42.13 11.95
CA SER A 50 13.36 -41.53 12.16
C SER A 50 13.54 -40.18 11.47
N VAL A 51 12.74 -39.91 10.44
CA VAL A 51 12.79 -38.62 9.72
C VAL A 51 12.09 -37.56 10.55
N ILE A 52 12.78 -36.43 10.74
CA ILE A 52 12.29 -35.27 11.51
C ILE A 52 12.19 -34.00 10.65
N HIS A 53 12.79 -33.99 9.46
CA HIS A 53 12.83 -32.83 8.57
C HIS A 53 12.68 -33.27 7.11
N ILE A 54 11.83 -32.56 6.37
CA ILE A 54 11.66 -32.65 4.93
C ILE A 54 12.05 -31.29 4.34
N GLY A 55 12.98 -31.27 3.37
CA GLY A 55 13.47 -30.07 2.70
C GLY A 55 12.46 -29.48 1.71
N ASP A 56 12.90 -28.51 0.91
CA ASP A 56 12.10 -27.84 -0.09
C ASP A 56 11.89 -28.71 -1.31
N SER A 57 10.71 -28.63 -1.92
CA SER A 57 10.35 -29.26 -3.20
C SER A 57 10.64 -30.77 -3.26
N VAL A 58 10.66 -31.46 -2.12
CA VAL A 58 11.12 -32.84 -2.03
C VAL A 58 10.39 -33.75 -3.01
N PHE A 59 9.08 -33.64 -3.14
CA PHE A 59 8.24 -34.44 -4.04
C PHE A 59 7.66 -33.59 -5.19
N ALA A 60 8.21 -32.41 -5.45
CA ALA A 60 7.69 -31.54 -6.50
C ALA A 60 7.67 -32.26 -7.87
N PHE A 61 6.56 -32.11 -8.61
CA PHE A 61 6.34 -32.75 -9.90
C PHE A 61 6.34 -34.29 -9.89
N CYS A 62 6.03 -34.92 -8.76
CA CYS A 62 5.80 -36.35 -8.68
C CYS A 62 4.33 -36.65 -9.08
N GLU A 63 4.03 -36.56 -10.37
CA GLU A 63 2.67 -36.52 -10.89
C GLU A 63 1.86 -37.81 -10.62
N ASN A 64 2.51 -38.94 -10.37
CA ASN A 64 1.84 -40.25 -10.15
C ASN A 64 1.76 -40.67 -8.69
N ILE A 65 2.24 -39.90 -7.74
CA ILE A 65 2.02 -40.14 -6.32
C ILE A 65 0.53 -39.96 -6.02
N THR A 66 -0.12 -41.03 -5.58
CA THR A 66 -1.55 -41.00 -5.23
C THR A 66 -1.79 -40.89 -3.73
N LYS A 67 -0.85 -41.34 -2.93
CA LYS A 67 -0.91 -41.33 -1.47
C LYS A 67 0.49 -41.28 -0.86
N ILE A 68 0.62 -40.53 0.22
CA ILE A 68 1.81 -40.49 1.03
C ILE A 68 1.43 -40.38 2.51
N SER A 69 2.17 -41.11 3.36
CA SER A 69 2.00 -41.03 4.81
C SER A 69 3.19 -40.31 5.43
N ILE A 70 2.94 -39.15 6.00
CA ILE A 70 3.94 -38.35 6.68
C ILE A 70 3.82 -38.67 8.18
N PRO A 71 4.90 -39.13 8.84
CA PRO A 71 4.84 -39.46 10.25
C PRO A 71 4.84 -38.23 11.14
N ASP A 72 4.21 -38.30 12.32
CA ASP A 72 4.17 -37.21 13.31
C ASP A 72 5.54 -36.84 13.91
N SER A 73 6.60 -37.59 13.59
CA SER A 73 7.97 -37.24 13.93
C SER A 73 8.50 -36.02 13.15
N ILE A 74 7.86 -35.67 12.04
CA ILE A 74 8.24 -34.52 11.23
C ILE A 74 7.86 -33.23 11.98
N THR A 75 8.86 -32.39 12.25
CA THR A 75 8.71 -31.09 12.92
C THR A 75 9.01 -29.92 12.00
N SER A 76 9.54 -30.17 10.81
CA SER A 76 9.83 -29.14 9.81
C SER A 76 9.61 -29.70 8.41
N MET A 77 8.86 -28.95 7.63
CA MET A 77 8.59 -29.18 6.21
C MET A 77 8.95 -27.91 5.43
N GLY A 78 9.69 -28.08 4.34
CA GLY A 78 10.08 -26.98 3.47
C GLY A 78 8.94 -26.42 2.61
N GLU A 79 9.29 -25.58 1.65
CA GLU A 79 8.37 -25.01 0.67
C GLU A 79 8.17 -25.96 -0.52
N GLY A 80 7.00 -25.89 -1.17
CA GLY A 80 6.71 -26.62 -2.39
C GLY A 80 6.82 -28.14 -2.28
N VAL A 81 6.75 -28.72 -1.06
CA VAL A 81 7.05 -30.14 -0.85
C VAL A 81 6.29 -31.06 -1.78
N PHE A 82 5.03 -30.78 -2.09
CA PHE A 82 4.17 -31.54 -3.00
C PHE A 82 3.73 -30.71 -4.23
N PHE A 83 4.50 -29.72 -4.60
CA PHE A 83 4.17 -28.85 -5.74
C PHE A 83 3.92 -29.69 -7.00
N ASN A 84 2.76 -29.50 -7.63
CA ASN A 84 2.34 -30.26 -8.83
C ASN A 84 2.32 -31.79 -8.68
N CYS A 85 2.03 -32.32 -7.50
CA CYS A 85 1.68 -33.73 -7.32
C CYS A 85 0.22 -33.96 -7.78
N SER A 86 -0.03 -33.90 -9.08
CA SER A 86 -1.37 -33.82 -9.66
C SER A 86 -2.29 -35.01 -9.37
N SER A 87 -1.75 -36.20 -9.08
CA SER A 87 -2.53 -37.39 -8.71
C SER A 87 -2.72 -37.61 -7.20
N LEU A 88 -2.13 -36.77 -6.35
CA LEU A 88 -2.23 -36.90 -4.89
C LEU A 88 -3.66 -36.60 -4.44
N LYS A 89 -4.30 -37.60 -3.79
CA LYS A 89 -5.72 -37.51 -3.40
C LYS A 89 -5.94 -37.24 -1.94
N GLU A 90 -5.07 -37.71 -1.11
CA GLU A 90 -5.15 -37.56 0.34
C GLU A 90 -3.77 -37.51 0.96
N VAL A 91 -3.59 -36.61 1.89
CA VAL A 91 -2.36 -36.45 2.67
C VAL A 91 -2.72 -35.95 4.07
N THR A 92 -1.94 -36.39 5.06
CA THR A 92 -2.07 -35.92 6.43
C THR A 92 -0.89 -35.04 6.79
N ILE A 93 -1.15 -33.84 7.27
CA ILE A 93 -0.11 -32.93 7.79
C ILE A 93 0.24 -33.38 9.21
N PRO A 94 1.53 -33.54 9.54
CA PRO A 94 1.95 -33.98 10.88
C PRO A 94 1.61 -32.96 11.98
N ASN A 95 1.30 -33.44 13.18
CA ASN A 95 0.97 -32.58 14.32
C ASN A 95 2.13 -31.71 14.84
N GLY A 96 3.36 -31.93 14.36
CA GLY A 96 4.56 -31.12 14.72
C GLY A 96 4.74 -29.87 13.87
N ILE A 97 3.96 -29.70 12.80
CA ILE A 97 4.10 -28.58 11.85
C ILE A 97 3.34 -27.36 12.35
N THR A 98 3.98 -26.21 12.30
CA THR A 98 3.40 -24.90 12.69
C THR A 98 2.97 -24.02 11.52
N SER A 99 3.39 -24.37 10.28
CA SER A 99 3.02 -23.64 9.06
C SER A 99 2.76 -24.61 7.93
N VAL A 100 1.74 -24.36 7.12
CA VAL A 100 1.66 -24.91 5.77
C VAL A 100 2.37 -23.90 4.86
N ASN A 101 3.61 -24.21 4.47
CA ASN A 101 4.50 -23.28 3.79
C ASN A 101 4.06 -22.96 2.35
N HIS A 102 4.79 -22.03 1.73
CA HIS A 102 4.59 -21.60 0.35
C HIS A 102 4.52 -22.81 -0.60
N GLU A 103 3.53 -22.80 -1.52
CA GLU A 103 3.32 -23.81 -2.56
C GLU A 103 3.22 -25.28 -2.10
N THR A 104 3.09 -25.54 -0.82
CA THR A 104 3.21 -26.93 -0.30
C THR A 104 2.33 -27.94 -1.06
N PHE A 105 1.10 -27.59 -1.43
CA PHE A 105 0.17 -28.43 -2.19
C PHE A 105 -0.33 -27.76 -3.48
N SER A 106 0.34 -26.74 -3.94
CA SER A 106 -0.05 -26.04 -5.17
C SER A 106 0.00 -27.01 -6.37
N GLY A 107 -1.05 -27.00 -7.19
CA GLY A 107 -1.17 -27.90 -8.34
C GLY A 107 -1.48 -29.36 -8.00
N CYS A 108 -1.80 -29.70 -6.76
CA CYS A 108 -2.30 -31.05 -6.39
C CYS A 108 -3.75 -31.21 -6.86
N ALA A 109 -3.96 -31.27 -8.15
CA ALA A 109 -5.27 -31.21 -8.79
C ALA A 109 -6.26 -32.34 -8.41
N SER A 110 -5.77 -33.42 -7.85
CA SER A 110 -6.62 -34.55 -7.36
C SER A 110 -6.84 -34.51 -5.83
N LEU A 111 -6.30 -33.54 -5.11
CA LEU A 111 -6.41 -33.45 -3.65
C LEU A 111 -7.82 -32.99 -3.26
N GLU A 112 -8.64 -33.95 -2.81
CA GLU A 112 -10.03 -33.67 -2.46
C GLU A 112 -10.24 -33.45 -0.96
N LYS A 113 -9.30 -33.88 -0.14
CA LYS A 113 -9.42 -33.82 1.32
C LYS A 113 -8.06 -33.69 1.99
N ILE A 114 -7.99 -32.81 2.96
CA ILE A 114 -6.84 -32.64 3.84
C ILE A 114 -7.31 -32.25 5.24
N THR A 115 -6.53 -32.60 6.25
CA THR A 115 -6.73 -32.18 7.63
C THR A 115 -5.53 -31.32 8.04
N ILE A 116 -5.79 -30.08 8.44
CA ILE A 116 -4.78 -29.19 9.01
C ILE A 116 -4.76 -29.39 10.52
N PRO A 117 -3.62 -29.70 11.13
CA PRO A 117 -3.56 -29.91 12.59
C PRO A 117 -3.63 -28.58 13.35
N ASN A 118 -4.07 -28.66 14.61
CA ASN A 118 -4.21 -27.47 15.47
C ASN A 118 -2.89 -26.77 15.82
N SER A 119 -1.76 -27.38 15.51
CA SER A 119 -0.44 -26.78 15.65
C SER A 119 -0.14 -25.69 14.61
N VAL A 120 -0.89 -25.67 13.50
CA VAL A 120 -0.66 -24.71 12.41
C VAL A 120 -1.17 -23.33 12.80
N THR A 121 -0.30 -22.33 12.65
CA THR A 121 -0.55 -20.92 12.94
C THR A 121 -0.60 -20.04 11.70
N SER A 122 -0.09 -20.53 10.54
CA SER A 122 -0.11 -19.80 9.28
C SER A 122 -0.29 -20.72 8.07
N ILE A 123 -0.96 -20.20 7.04
CA ILE A 123 -1.07 -20.81 5.71
C ILE A 123 -0.33 -19.90 4.74
N GLY A 124 0.70 -20.46 4.09
CA GLY A 124 1.61 -19.75 3.18
C GLY A 124 0.97 -19.37 1.85
N ASN A 125 1.72 -18.60 1.06
CA ASN A 125 1.28 -18.22 -0.28
C ASN A 125 1.11 -19.47 -1.14
N GLN A 126 0.06 -19.51 -1.97
CA GLN A 126 -0.24 -20.60 -2.90
C GLN A 126 -0.31 -21.99 -2.27
N ALA A 127 -0.44 -22.08 -0.93
CA ALA A 127 -0.30 -23.35 -0.20
C ALA A 127 -1.25 -24.46 -0.71
N PHE A 128 -2.43 -24.12 -1.20
CA PHE A 128 -3.45 -25.03 -1.74
C PHE A 128 -3.94 -24.61 -3.13
N GLU A 129 -3.19 -23.76 -3.85
CA GLU A 129 -3.62 -23.28 -5.17
C GLU A 129 -3.93 -24.45 -6.11
N ALA A 130 -5.01 -24.33 -6.89
CA ALA A 130 -5.43 -25.29 -7.90
C ALA A 130 -5.62 -26.73 -7.37
N THR A 131 -6.11 -26.88 -6.15
CA THR A 131 -6.51 -28.17 -5.60
C THR A 131 -8.00 -28.45 -5.84
N SER A 132 -8.40 -29.73 -5.72
CA SER A 132 -9.81 -30.16 -5.81
C SER A 132 -10.51 -30.28 -4.44
N LEU A 133 -10.02 -29.57 -3.44
CA LEU A 133 -10.63 -29.55 -2.10
C LEU A 133 -12.10 -29.14 -2.18
N LYS A 134 -12.98 -29.94 -1.58
CA LYS A 134 -14.43 -29.67 -1.56
C LYS A 134 -14.83 -28.84 -0.35
N ALA A 135 -14.18 -29.07 0.76
CA ALA A 135 -14.31 -28.32 2.00
C ALA A 135 -13.00 -28.41 2.78
N ILE A 136 -12.72 -27.41 3.57
CA ILE A 136 -11.57 -27.39 4.46
C ILE A 136 -11.93 -26.64 5.75
N THR A 137 -11.41 -27.14 6.87
CA THR A 137 -11.50 -26.47 8.16
C THR A 137 -10.14 -25.92 8.52
N ILE A 138 -10.05 -24.62 8.73
CA ILE A 138 -8.86 -23.93 9.19
C ILE A 138 -8.88 -23.94 10.72
N PRO A 139 -7.82 -24.41 11.40
CA PRO A 139 -7.74 -24.44 12.85
C PRO A 139 -7.77 -23.05 13.49
N ASP A 140 -8.28 -22.96 14.73
CA ASP A 140 -8.36 -21.70 15.48
C ASP A 140 -7.00 -21.05 15.76
N GLY A 141 -5.89 -21.82 15.68
CA GLY A 141 -4.54 -21.31 15.83
C GLY A 141 -4.05 -20.45 14.68
N VAL A 142 -4.70 -20.49 13.51
CA VAL A 142 -4.26 -19.77 12.31
C VAL A 142 -4.57 -18.30 12.44
N THR A 143 -3.56 -17.46 12.22
CA THR A 143 -3.65 -16.00 12.26
C THR A 143 -3.52 -15.32 10.89
N SER A 144 -2.96 -16.05 9.89
CA SER A 144 -2.76 -15.51 8.55
C SER A 144 -2.98 -16.55 7.45
N ILE A 145 -3.54 -16.08 6.33
CA ILE A 145 -3.72 -16.82 5.08
C ILE A 145 -3.00 -16.01 4.00
N GLY A 146 -2.05 -16.65 3.31
CA GLY A 146 -1.19 -15.99 2.32
C GLY A 146 -1.86 -15.68 0.99
N ASN A 147 -1.10 -15.01 0.12
CA ASN A 147 -1.55 -14.68 -1.23
C ASN A 147 -1.80 -15.96 -2.05
N TYR A 148 -2.89 -15.99 -2.83
CA TYR A 148 -3.29 -17.13 -3.66
C TYR A 148 -3.48 -18.45 -2.90
N ALA A 149 -3.58 -18.44 -1.57
CA ALA A 149 -3.54 -19.67 -0.75
C ALA A 149 -4.55 -20.74 -1.18
N PHE A 150 -5.73 -20.36 -1.62
CA PHE A 150 -6.78 -21.24 -2.14
C PHE A 150 -7.23 -20.85 -3.56
N SER A 151 -6.42 -20.07 -4.26
CA SER A 151 -6.75 -19.66 -5.64
C SER A 151 -7.01 -20.88 -6.52
N LYS A 152 -7.98 -20.75 -7.42
CA LYS A 152 -8.38 -21.84 -8.35
C LYS A 152 -8.85 -23.13 -7.69
N CYS A 153 -9.22 -23.10 -6.43
CA CYS A 153 -9.88 -24.24 -5.79
C CYS A 153 -11.34 -24.34 -6.26
N ALA A 154 -11.51 -24.64 -7.54
CA ALA A 154 -12.82 -24.61 -8.19
C ALA A 154 -13.84 -25.64 -7.62
N SER A 155 -13.41 -26.64 -6.86
CA SER A 155 -14.28 -27.61 -6.19
C SER A 155 -14.74 -27.16 -4.79
N LEU A 156 -14.13 -26.09 -4.23
CA LEU A 156 -14.40 -25.64 -2.87
C LEU A 156 -15.78 -25.01 -2.78
N THR A 157 -16.65 -25.64 -1.99
CA THR A 157 -18.03 -25.18 -1.80
C THR A 157 -18.22 -24.43 -0.49
N GLU A 158 -17.38 -24.72 0.49
CA GLU A 158 -17.47 -24.20 1.85
C GLU A 158 -16.11 -24.14 2.51
N ILE A 159 -15.85 -23.05 3.22
CA ILE A 159 -14.66 -22.88 4.07
C ILE A 159 -15.06 -22.09 5.32
N THR A 160 -14.53 -22.51 6.46
CA THR A 160 -14.67 -21.78 7.72
C THR A 160 -13.33 -21.16 8.08
N ILE A 161 -13.30 -19.84 8.16
CA ILE A 161 -12.13 -19.07 8.58
C ILE A 161 -12.33 -18.71 10.07
N PRO A 162 -11.40 -19.07 10.97
CA PRO A 162 -11.53 -18.77 12.38
C PRO A 162 -11.35 -17.27 12.68
N ASN A 163 -11.96 -16.81 13.78
CA ASN A 163 -11.93 -15.39 14.16
C ASN A 163 -10.54 -14.85 14.52
N ASN A 164 -9.57 -15.72 14.73
CA ASN A 164 -8.18 -15.33 15.01
C ASN A 164 -7.40 -14.93 13.75
N VAL A 165 -7.94 -15.16 12.56
CA VAL A 165 -7.31 -14.70 11.31
C VAL A 165 -7.46 -13.19 11.20
N THR A 166 -6.33 -12.50 11.12
CA THR A 166 -6.24 -11.04 10.97
C THR A 166 -5.75 -10.62 9.60
N SER A 167 -5.23 -11.56 8.80
CA SER A 167 -4.72 -11.26 7.46
C SER A 167 -5.16 -12.31 6.46
N ILE A 168 -5.76 -11.86 5.35
CA ILE A 168 -6.09 -12.65 4.17
C ILE A 168 -5.40 -11.99 2.99
N GLY A 169 -4.52 -12.73 2.33
CA GLY A 169 -3.69 -12.24 1.24
C GLY A 169 -4.47 -11.98 -0.06
N ASP A 170 -3.79 -11.31 -0.99
CA ASP A 170 -4.33 -11.02 -2.31
C ASP A 170 -4.59 -12.31 -3.09
N CYS A 171 -5.68 -12.33 -3.85
CA CYS A 171 -6.12 -13.51 -4.62
C CYS A 171 -6.34 -14.78 -3.78
N ALA A 172 -6.48 -14.69 -2.46
CA ALA A 172 -6.50 -15.87 -1.60
C ALA A 172 -7.58 -16.90 -1.98
N PHE A 173 -8.72 -16.47 -2.48
CA PHE A 173 -9.85 -17.32 -2.94
C PHE A 173 -10.22 -17.06 -4.40
N LYS A 174 -9.30 -16.46 -5.19
CA LYS A 174 -9.56 -16.16 -6.60
C LYS A 174 -9.96 -17.41 -7.36
N GLU A 175 -11.01 -17.32 -8.18
CA GLU A 175 -11.53 -18.43 -9.01
C GLU A 175 -12.03 -19.65 -8.22
N CYS A 176 -12.40 -19.49 -6.95
CA CYS A 176 -13.14 -20.50 -6.19
C CYS A 176 -14.60 -20.55 -6.67
N SER A 177 -14.81 -20.98 -7.91
CA SER A 177 -16.06 -20.82 -8.65
C SER A 177 -17.27 -21.57 -8.06
N ASN A 178 -17.07 -22.53 -7.16
CA ASN A 178 -18.15 -23.23 -6.46
C ASN A 178 -18.39 -22.73 -5.02
N LEU A 179 -17.60 -21.78 -4.53
CA LEU A 179 -17.77 -21.21 -3.20
C LEU A 179 -19.09 -20.45 -3.13
N THR A 180 -19.99 -20.87 -2.24
CA THR A 180 -21.34 -20.29 -2.15
C THR A 180 -21.46 -19.19 -1.11
N LYS A 181 -20.71 -19.28 -0.04
CA LYS A 181 -20.65 -18.28 1.03
C LYS A 181 -19.33 -18.35 1.78
N ILE A 182 -18.94 -17.24 2.35
CA ILE A 182 -17.78 -17.12 3.20
C ILE A 182 -18.03 -15.99 4.22
N ALA A 183 -17.53 -16.16 5.44
CA ALA A 183 -17.52 -15.10 6.45
C ALA A 183 -16.11 -14.59 6.63
N ILE A 184 -15.93 -13.28 6.54
CA ILE A 184 -14.65 -12.60 6.79
C ILE A 184 -14.56 -12.38 8.31
N PRO A 185 -13.46 -12.78 8.97
CA PRO A 185 -13.26 -12.58 10.41
C PRO A 185 -13.17 -11.10 10.81
N ASN A 186 -13.64 -10.79 12.01
CA ASN A 186 -13.61 -9.42 12.56
C ASN A 186 -12.21 -8.86 12.83
N GLY A 187 -11.14 -9.64 12.65
CA GLY A 187 -9.76 -9.16 12.75
C GLY A 187 -9.20 -8.64 11.43
N VAL A 188 -9.89 -8.88 10.32
CA VAL A 188 -9.42 -8.49 8.97
C VAL A 188 -9.77 -7.03 8.72
N THR A 189 -8.77 -6.22 8.40
CA THR A 189 -8.94 -4.77 8.17
C THR A 189 -9.00 -4.37 6.70
N ARG A 190 -8.66 -5.28 5.77
CA ARG A 190 -8.59 -5.03 4.33
C ARG A 190 -9.07 -6.26 3.56
N ILE A 191 -9.93 -6.09 2.57
CA ILE A 191 -10.19 -7.13 1.57
C ILE A 191 -9.22 -6.88 0.42
N GLY A 192 -8.23 -7.78 0.26
CA GLY A 192 -7.12 -7.61 -0.66
C GLY A 192 -7.48 -7.70 -2.14
N ILE A 193 -6.51 -7.42 -2.99
CA ILE A 193 -6.66 -7.44 -4.45
C ILE A 193 -7.17 -8.80 -4.92
N ALA A 194 -8.27 -8.79 -5.69
CA ALA A 194 -8.87 -9.95 -6.32
C ALA A 194 -9.15 -11.12 -5.34
N THR A 195 -9.29 -10.85 -4.04
CA THR A 195 -9.42 -11.90 -3.01
C THR A 195 -10.53 -12.92 -3.34
N PHE A 196 -11.68 -12.47 -3.84
CA PHE A 196 -12.83 -13.33 -4.22
C PHE A 196 -13.16 -13.23 -5.72
N SER A 197 -12.27 -12.67 -6.54
CA SER A 197 -12.50 -12.53 -7.98
C SER A 197 -12.80 -13.90 -8.61
N GLY A 198 -13.85 -13.97 -9.45
CA GLY A 198 -14.27 -15.22 -10.09
C GLY A 198 -14.97 -16.23 -9.19
N CYS A 199 -15.35 -15.87 -7.96
CA CYS A 199 -16.21 -16.69 -7.11
C CYS A 199 -17.66 -16.67 -7.62
N SER A 200 -17.89 -17.25 -8.79
CA SER A 200 -19.14 -17.08 -9.55
C SER A 200 -20.41 -17.62 -8.88
N LYS A 201 -20.28 -18.52 -7.89
CA LYS A 201 -21.43 -19.01 -7.10
C LYS A 201 -21.56 -18.36 -5.73
N LEU A 202 -20.76 -17.38 -5.41
CA LEU A 202 -20.85 -16.64 -4.16
C LEU A 202 -22.15 -15.83 -4.14
N THR A 203 -23.09 -16.21 -3.27
CA THR A 203 -24.43 -15.56 -3.18
C THR A 203 -24.51 -14.60 -2.02
N GLU A 204 -23.67 -14.79 -1.00
CA GLU A 204 -23.74 -14.06 0.26
C GLU A 204 -22.33 -13.81 0.80
N ILE A 205 -22.05 -12.59 1.20
CA ILE A 205 -20.85 -12.22 1.93
C ILE A 205 -21.19 -11.21 3.02
N THR A 206 -20.56 -11.37 4.17
CA THR A 206 -20.63 -10.39 5.26
C THR A 206 -19.26 -9.72 5.38
N ILE A 207 -19.23 -8.41 5.21
CA ILE A 207 -18.04 -7.58 5.41
C ILE A 207 -18.12 -7.04 6.84
N PRO A 208 -17.15 -7.36 7.71
CA PRO A 208 -17.20 -6.90 9.10
C PRO A 208 -16.79 -5.43 9.24
N ASP A 209 -17.20 -4.80 10.35
CA ASP A 209 -16.90 -3.40 10.69
C ASP A 209 -15.40 -3.14 10.95
N SER A 210 -14.55 -4.15 10.92
CA SER A 210 -13.10 -4.00 10.96
C SER A 210 -12.47 -3.61 9.63
N VAL A 211 -13.19 -3.84 8.50
CA VAL A 211 -12.68 -3.57 7.15
C VAL A 211 -12.73 -2.08 6.86
N THR A 212 -11.59 -1.50 6.51
CA THR A 212 -11.46 -0.09 6.16
C THR A 212 -11.29 0.16 4.65
N SER A 213 -10.83 -0.86 3.89
CA SER A 213 -10.70 -0.78 2.43
C SER A 213 -11.07 -2.07 1.73
N ILE A 214 -11.59 -1.93 0.51
CA ILE A 214 -11.86 -3.02 -0.42
C ILE A 214 -11.04 -2.74 -1.66
N GLU A 215 -10.03 -3.59 -1.91
CA GLU A 215 -9.04 -3.37 -2.95
C GLU A 215 -9.51 -3.80 -4.34
N ASP A 216 -8.70 -3.53 -5.36
CA ASP A 216 -9.03 -3.76 -6.75
C ASP A 216 -9.48 -5.18 -7.05
N TYR A 217 -10.51 -5.31 -7.89
CA TYR A 217 -11.04 -6.61 -8.36
C TYR A 217 -11.57 -7.53 -7.26
N ALA A 218 -11.70 -7.07 -6.02
CA ALA A 218 -11.93 -7.95 -4.85
C ALA A 218 -13.11 -8.92 -5.03
N PHE A 219 -14.16 -8.53 -5.72
CA PHE A 219 -15.36 -9.34 -6.04
C PHE A 219 -15.65 -9.37 -7.55
N GLU A 220 -14.69 -9.02 -8.42
CA GLU A 220 -14.93 -9.07 -9.86
C GLU A 220 -15.43 -10.46 -10.29
N GLU A 221 -16.44 -10.51 -11.18
CA GLU A 221 -17.04 -11.76 -11.68
C GLU A 221 -17.69 -12.64 -10.61
N CYS A 222 -18.09 -12.10 -9.45
CA CYS A 222 -18.97 -12.77 -8.50
C CYS A 222 -20.41 -12.76 -9.02
N THR A 223 -20.68 -13.52 -10.08
CA THR A 223 -21.89 -13.38 -10.91
C THR A 223 -23.21 -13.70 -10.18
N SER A 224 -23.16 -14.51 -9.11
CA SER A 224 -24.36 -14.84 -8.30
C SER A 224 -24.56 -13.95 -7.08
N LEU A 225 -23.68 -12.97 -6.85
CA LEU A 225 -23.77 -12.06 -5.71
C LEU A 225 -24.90 -11.06 -5.92
N ALA A 226 -26.02 -11.21 -5.20
CA ALA A 226 -27.22 -10.44 -5.44
C ALA A 226 -27.31 -9.13 -4.64
N ALA A 227 -26.67 -9.09 -3.49
CA ALA A 227 -26.66 -7.93 -2.60
C ALA A 227 -25.38 -7.85 -1.79
N VAL A 228 -24.92 -6.63 -1.50
CA VAL A 228 -23.78 -6.34 -0.63
C VAL A 228 -24.12 -5.17 0.28
N MET A 229 -23.73 -5.28 1.56
CA MET A 229 -23.75 -4.18 2.51
C MET A 229 -22.32 -3.83 2.87
N ILE A 230 -21.92 -2.62 2.55
CA ILE A 230 -20.60 -2.08 2.89
C ILE A 230 -20.72 -1.40 4.25
N PRO A 231 -19.89 -1.73 5.25
CA PRO A 231 -19.97 -1.13 6.58
C PRO A 231 -19.40 0.30 6.61
N ASP A 232 -19.81 1.07 7.63
CA ASP A 232 -19.41 2.47 7.82
C ASP A 232 -17.91 2.67 8.06
N SER A 233 -17.17 1.60 8.32
CA SER A 233 -15.71 1.62 8.47
C SER A 233 -14.96 1.75 7.14
N VAL A 234 -15.59 1.40 6.02
CA VAL A 234 -14.94 1.44 4.70
C VAL A 234 -14.85 2.87 4.18
N THR A 235 -13.65 3.29 3.84
CA THR A 235 -13.39 4.63 3.28
C THR A 235 -13.03 4.60 1.78
N SER A 236 -12.58 3.45 1.26
CA SER A 236 -12.18 3.31 -0.13
C SER A 236 -12.66 1.99 -0.75
N ILE A 237 -13.07 2.06 -2.00
CA ILE A 237 -13.43 0.93 -2.85
C ILE A 237 -12.59 1.05 -4.12
N GLY A 238 -11.79 0.04 -4.40
CA GLY A 238 -10.85 0.00 -5.51
C GLY A 238 -11.49 -0.16 -6.89
N ASP A 239 -10.63 -0.41 -7.87
CA ASP A 239 -11.01 -0.58 -9.26
C ASP A 239 -11.75 -1.89 -9.48
N ARG A 240 -12.82 -1.85 -10.29
CA ARG A 240 -13.57 -3.03 -10.72
C ARG A 240 -14.05 -3.96 -9.60
N VAL A 241 -14.17 -3.47 -8.38
CA VAL A 241 -14.48 -4.34 -7.22
C VAL A 241 -15.70 -5.23 -7.46
N PHE A 242 -16.78 -4.70 -8.01
CA PHE A 242 -18.01 -5.44 -8.33
C PHE A 242 -18.26 -5.57 -9.83
N SER A 243 -17.26 -5.31 -10.66
CA SER A 243 -17.39 -5.43 -12.11
C SER A 243 -17.88 -6.83 -12.50
N LYS A 244 -18.84 -6.91 -13.41
CA LYS A 244 -19.44 -8.16 -13.90
C LYS A 244 -20.15 -9.02 -12.82
N CYS A 245 -20.53 -8.42 -11.69
CA CYS A 245 -21.44 -9.07 -10.75
C CYS A 245 -22.88 -9.00 -11.31
N THR A 246 -23.20 -9.93 -12.22
CA THR A 246 -24.40 -9.84 -13.07
C THR A 246 -25.73 -10.00 -12.34
N ASP A 247 -25.72 -10.48 -11.10
CA ASP A 247 -26.92 -10.57 -10.26
C ASP A 247 -27.00 -9.44 -9.20
N LEU A 248 -25.96 -8.58 -9.08
CA LEU A 248 -25.88 -7.53 -8.06
C LEU A 248 -26.87 -6.41 -8.33
N ALA A 249 -28.03 -6.52 -7.72
CA ALA A 249 -29.12 -5.56 -7.85
C ALA A 249 -29.21 -4.60 -6.68
N LYS A 250 -28.57 -4.88 -5.55
CA LYS A 250 -28.63 -4.07 -4.34
C LYS A 250 -27.26 -3.92 -3.72
N ILE A 251 -26.87 -2.69 -3.48
CA ILE A 251 -25.66 -2.36 -2.71
C ILE A 251 -25.96 -1.16 -1.81
N SER A 252 -25.51 -1.25 -0.56
CA SER A 252 -25.51 -0.12 0.38
C SER A 252 -24.09 0.39 0.49
N ILE A 253 -23.87 1.64 0.12
CA ILE A 253 -22.59 2.32 0.20
C ILE A 253 -22.73 3.42 1.25
N PRO A 254 -21.96 3.38 2.35
CA PRO A 254 -22.04 4.39 3.40
C PRO A 254 -21.37 5.70 3.00
N ASP A 255 -21.72 6.79 3.68
CA ASP A 255 -21.16 8.13 3.42
C ASP A 255 -19.65 8.23 3.75
N SER A 256 -19.11 7.26 4.49
CA SER A 256 -17.68 7.16 4.78
C SER A 256 -16.82 6.87 3.56
N VAL A 257 -17.41 6.32 2.49
CA VAL A 257 -16.69 6.01 1.25
C VAL A 257 -16.43 7.31 0.49
N THR A 258 -15.16 7.73 0.48
CA THR A 258 -14.69 8.95 -0.19
C THR A 258 -13.90 8.67 -1.48
N HIS A 259 -13.60 7.40 -1.75
CA HIS A 259 -12.90 6.98 -2.97
C HIS A 259 -13.59 5.77 -3.59
N ILE A 260 -13.87 5.85 -4.91
CA ILE A 260 -14.45 4.77 -5.71
C ILE A 260 -13.63 4.65 -7.00
N GLY A 261 -13.03 3.49 -7.19
CA GLY A 261 -12.20 3.17 -8.36
C GLY A 261 -13.01 3.06 -9.66
N TYR A 262 -12.29 2.94 -10.77
CA TYR A 262 -12.94 2.88 -12.08
C TYR A 262 -13.68 1.56 -12.32
N ASN A 263 -14.78 1.64 -13.06
CA ASN A 263 -15.59 0.48 -13.45
C ASN A 263 -16.02 -0.40 -12.26
N THR A 264 -16.03 0.15 -11.05
CA THR A 264 -16.35 -0.58 -9.81
C THR A 264 -17.67 -1.35 -9.94
N PHE A 265 -18.66 -0.80 -10.60
CA PHE A 265 -19.99 -1.39 -10.75
C PHE A 265 -20.34 -1.78 -12.20
N LEU A 266 -19.33 -1.86 -13.07
CA LEU A 266 -19.53 -2.17 -14.48
C LEU A 266 -20.30 -3.50 -14.67
N ASP A 267 -21.28 -3.52 -15.56
CA ASP A 267 -22.13 -4.68 -15.89
C ASP A 267 -23.00 -5.20 -14.74
N THR A 268 -23.21 -4.42 -13.67
CA THR A 268 -24.16 -4.76 -12.60
C THR A 268 -25.56 -4.28 -12.92
N PRO A 269 -26.61 -5.00 -12.48
CA PRO A 269 -27.99 -4.50 -12.52
C PRO A 269 -28.21 -3.25 -11.67
N TRP A 270 -27.44 -3.09 -10.58
CA TRP A 270 -27.49 -1.91 -9.73
C TRP A 270 -27.10 -0.64 -10.51
N LEU A 271 -25.97 -0.65 -11.23
CA LEU A 271 -25.56 0.50 -12.04
C LEU A 271 -26.59 0.80 -13.14
N LYS A 272 -27.08 -0.25 -13.82
CA LYS A 272 -28.11 -0.08 -14.85
C LYS A 272 -29.39 0.52 -14.30
N ALA A 273 -29.79 0.17 -13.08
CA ALA A 273 -30.94 0.80 -12.42
C ALA A 273 -30.68 2.28 -12.15
N LYS A 274 -29.48 2.62 -11.63
CA LYS A 274 -29.06 3.99 -11.39
C LYS A 274 -29.04 4.83 -12.68
N GLN A 275 -28.45 4.32 -13.75
CA GLN A 275 -28.45 4.95 -15.08
C GLN A 275 -29.88 5.18 -15.67
N ASN A 276 -30.85 4.36 -15.27
CA ASN A 276 -32.27 4.56 -15.65
C ASN A 276 -32.95 5.59 -14.75
N GLU A 277 -32.52 5.79 -13.53
CA GLU A 277 -33.00 6.83 -12.62
C GLU A 277 -32.44 8.19 -13.02
N ASP A 278 -31.12 8.27 -13.23
CA ASP A 278 -30.41 9.46 -13.68
C ASP A 278 -29.23 9.04 -14.58
N LYS A 279 -28.99 9.82 -15.63
CA LYS A 279 -27.86 9.61 -16.53
C LYS A 279 -26.51 9.97 -15.89
N LEU A 280 -26.52 10.75 -14.83
CA LEU A 280 -25.39 11.11 -14.01
C LEU A 280 -25.49 10.36 -12.69
N VAL A 281 -24.78 9.24 -12.60
CA VAL A 281 -24.79 8.42 -11.37
C VAL A 281 -23.80 9.00 -10.37
N VAL A 282 -24.32 9.56 -9.30
CA VAL A 282 -23.53 10.16 -8.21
C VAL A 282 -23.68 9.30 -6.96
N VAL A 283 -22.56 9.07 -6.29
CA VAL A 283 -22.47 8.38 -5.01
C VAL A 283 -21.52 9.17 -4.09
N ASN A 284 -22.00 9.58 -2.92
CA ASN A 284 -21.20 10.31 -1.94
C ASN A 284 -20.44 11.51 -2.56
N HIS A 285 -21.14 12.32 -3.37
CA HIS A 285 -20.58 13.48 -4.07
C HIS A 285 -19.53 13.13 -5.15
N ILE A 286 -19.32 11.87 -5.48
CA ILE A 286 -18.46 11.41 -6.58
C ILE A 286 -19.35 11.05 -7.77
N LEU A 287 -19.13 11.67 -8.92
CA LEU A 287 -19.77 11.27 -10.18
C LEU A 287 -19.04 10.02 -10.72
N ILE A 288 -19.66 8.86 -10.58
CA ILE A 288 -19.05 7.57 -10.94
C ILE A 288 -19.40 7.09 -12.35
N ASP A 289 -20.49 7.59 -12.94
CA ASP A 289 -20.89 7.21 -14.29
C ASP A 289 -21.78 8.27 -14.93
N GLY A 290 -21.44 8.69 -16.12
CA GLY A 290 -22.19 9.56 -17.03
C GLY A 290 -22.15 9.03 -18.45
N THR A 291 -21.77 7.76 -18.66
CA THR A 291 -21.53 7.15 -19.98
C THR A 291 -22.76 7.08 -20.86
N THR A 292 -23.96 7.21 -20.29
CA THR A 292 -25.24 7.25 -21.03
C THR A 292 -25.66 8.66 -21.45
N CYS A 293 -24.87 9.68 -21.16
CA CYS A 293 -25.18 11.06 -21.52
C CYS A 293 -25.03 11.32 -23.01
N VAL A 294 -25.97 12.07 -23.56
CA VAL A 294 -25.95 12.54 -24.96
C VAL A 294 -26.28 14.03 -25.01
N GLY A 295 -25.67 14.75 -25.93
CA GLY A 295 -25.85 16.19 -26.03
C GLY A 295 -25.15 16.95 -24.94
N SER A 296 -25.83 17.85 -24.25
CA SER A 296 -25.25 18.64 -23.16
C SER A 296 -25.70 18.13 -21.80
N ALA A 297 -24.78 18.01 -20.85
CA ALA A 297 -25.04 17.59 -19.48
C ALA A 297 -24.66 18.70 -18.49
N VAL A 298 -25.36 18.73 -17.33
CA VAL A 298 -25.06 19.63 -16.21
C VAL A 298 -24.82 18.75 -14.99
N ILE A 299 -23.62 18.78 -14.47
CA ILE A 299 -23.24 18.02 -13.25
C ILE A 299 -23.92 18.68 -12.03
N PRO A 300 -24.54 17.93 -11.11
CA PRO A 300 -25.15 18.48 -9.91
C PRO A 300 -24.17 19.27 -9.03
N ASP A 301 -24.70 20.32 -8.36
CA ASP A 301 -23.89 21.26 -7.57
C ASP A 301 -23.22 20.64 -6.32
N ASP A 302 -23.68 19.48 -5.88
CA ASP A 302 -23.12 18.75 -4.73
C ASP A 302 -21.99 17.78 -5.10
N VAL A 303 -21.64 17.68 -6.39
CA VAL A 303 -20.52 16.84 -6.83
C VAL A 303 -19.20 17.54 -6.55
N THR A 304 -18.31 16.83 -5.88
CA THR A 304 -16.95 17.32 -5.54
C THR A 304 -15.84 16.65 -6.34
N CYS A 305 -16.12 15.50 -6.96
CA CYS A 305 -15.16 14.73 -7.74
C CYS A 305 -15.83 14.17 -9.01
N ILE A 306 -15.19 14.33 -10.17
CA ILE A 306 -15.55 13.62 -11.39
C ILE A 306 -14.66 12.37 -11.44
N GLY A 307 -15.25 11.24 -11.12
CA GLY A 307 -14.54 9.98 -10.90
C GLY A 307 -13.88 9.38 -12.14
N ASN A 308 -13.09 8.36 -11.89
CA ASN A 308 -12.38 7.62 -12.94
C ASN A 308 -13.32 7.09 -14.02
N ASN A 309 -13.03 7.37 -15.29
CA ASN A 309 -13.82 6.98 -16.46
C ASN A 309 -15.27 7.48 -16.48
N ALA A 310 -15.66 8.44 -15.66
CA ALA A 310 -17.05 8.85 -15.48
C ALA A 310 -17.81 9.14 -16.81
N PHE A 311 -17.16 9.72 -17.81
CA PHE A 311 -17.69 9.94 -19.15
C PHE A 311 -16.87 9.25 -20.25
N SER A 312 -16.07 8.25 -19.89
CA SER A 312 -15.18 7.61 -20.85
C SER A 312 -15.97 7.00 -22.02
N GLY A 313 -15.61 7.37 -23.26
CA GLY A 313 -16.26 6.89 -24.47
C GLY A 313 -17.63 7.54 -24.75
N CYS A 314 -18.01 8.62 -24.08
CA CYS A 314 -19.23 9.37 -24.36
C CYS A 314 -19.11 10.13 -25.70
N VAL A 315 -19.16 9.40 -26.79
CA VAL A 315 -18.94 9.96 -28.15
C VAL A 315 -20.00 11.00 -28.54
N ASP A 316 -21.20 10.96 -27.96
CA ASP A 316 -22.30 11.87 -28.26
C ASP A 316 -22.40 13.04 -27.26
N LEU A 317 -21.49 13.17 -26.29
CA LEU A 317 -21.47 14.29 -25.36
C LEU A 317 -20.90 15.53 -26.07
N THR A 318 -21.74 16.54 -26.27
CA THR A 318 -21.35 17.77 -26.99
C THR A 318 -20.98 18.93 -26.08
N GLY A 319 -21.40 18.90 -24.83
CA GLY A 319 -21.09 19.93 -23.83
C GLY A 319 -21.31 19.43 -22.42
N ILE A 320 -20.56 20.02 -21.48
CA ILE A 320 -20.68 19.70 -20.05
C ILE A 320 -20.51 20.99 -19.24
N THR A 321 -21.35 21.14 -18.21
CA THR A 321 -21.19 22.16 -17.18
C THR A 321 -20.68 21.49 -15.91
N ILE A 322 -19.51 21.92 -15.43
CA ILE A 322 -18.88 21.46 -14.19
C ILE A 322 -19.15 22.53 -13.11
N PRO A 323 -19.75 22.18 -11.96
CA PRO A 323 -20.04 23.13 -10.90
C PRO A 323 -18.79 23.52 -10.09
N ASP A 324 -18.90 24.66 -9.40
CA ASP A 324 -17.80 25.20 -8.56
C ASP A 324 -17.48 24.34 -7.31
N GLY A 325 -18.19 23.23 -7.07
CA GLY A 325 -17.90 22.27 -6.01
C GLY A 325 -16.82 21.25 -6.38
N VAL A 326 -16.55 21.04 -7.68
CA VAL A 326 -15.64 20.00 -8.14
C VAL A 326 -14.19 20.40 -7.88
N THR A 327 -13.45 19.55 -7.14
CA THR A 327 -12.05 19.76 -6.80
C THR A 327 -11.08 18.93 -7.63
N SER A 328 -11.56 17.80 -8.20
CA SER A 328 -10.73 16.90 -9.02
C SER A 328 -11.49 16.33 -10.21
N ILE A 329 -10.74 16.09 -11.29
CA ILE A 329 -11.17 15.38 -12.50
C ILE A 329 -10.23 14.19 -12.64
N GLU A 330 -10.76 12.97 -12.46
CA GLU A 330 -9.92 11.80 -12.26
C GLU A 330 -9.45 11.15 -13.58
N TRP A 331 -8.75 10.02 -13.47
CA TRP A 331 -8.20 9.27 -14.58
C TRP A 331 -9.24 8.97 -15.66
N ARG A 332 -8.94 9.37 -16.93
CA ARG A 332 -9.81 9.17 -18.10
C ARG A 332 -11.25 9.67 -17.95
N ALA A 333 -11.52 10.60 -17.05
CA ALA A 333 -12.87 11.07 -16.76
C ALA A 333 -13.67 11.41 -18.03
N PHE A 334 -13.05 12.01 -19.03
CA PHE A 334 -13.64 12.36 -20.33
C PHE A 334 -12.95 11.70 -21.52
N TRP A 335 -12.20 10.62 -21.28
CA TRP A 335 -11.45 9.98 -22.37
C TRP A 335 -12.34 9.57 -23.54
N GLY A 336 -11.97 9.96 -24.75
CA GLY A 336 -12.71 9.60 -25.96
C GLY A 336 -14.08 10.27 -26.14
N CYS A 337 -14.36 11.38 -25.45
CA CYS A 337 -15.54 12.22 -25.69
C CYS A 337 -15.38 12.98 -27.01
N THR A 338 -15.52 12.26 -28.13
CA THR A 338 -15.15 12.77 -29.45
C THR A 338 -16.05 13.89 -29.99
N SER A 339 -17.26 14.09 -29.46
CA SER A 339 -18.13 15.21 -29.85
C SER A 339 -17.97 16.46 -28.97
N LEU A 340 -17.16 16.37 -27.91
CA LEU A 340 -16.91 17.51 -27.03
C LEU A 340 -15.96 18.50 -27.72
N THR A 341 -16.41 19.74 -27.92
CA THR A 341 -15.64 20.78 -28.63
C THR A 341 -15.06 21.84 -27.72
N LYS A 342 -15.68 22.05 -26.56
CA LYS A 342 -15.30 23.06 -25.58
C LYS A 342 -15.58 22.58 -24.16
N ILE A 343 -14.67 22.93 -23.24
CA ILE A 343 -14.87 22.73 -21.79
C ILE A 343 -14.31 23.92 -21.01
N THR A 344 -15.02 24.26 -19.92
CA THR A 344 -14.52 25.22 -18.91
C THR A 344 -14.36 24.50 -17.60
N ILE A 345 -13.14 24.52 -17.06
CA ILE A 345 -12.81 23.92 -15.76
C ILE A 345 -12.99 25.04 -14.71
N PRO A 346 -13.78 24.83 -13.64
CA PRO A 346 -14.01 25.85 -12.63
C PRO A 346 -12.81 26.06 -11.72
N ASN A 347 -12.79 27.22 -11.05
CA ASN A 347 -11.69 27.62 -10.16
C ASN A 347 -11.54 26.73 -8.90
N SER A 348 -12.46 25.85 -8.63
CA SER A 348 -12.37 24.87 -7.54
C SER A 348 -11.47 23.69 -7.85
N VAL A 349 -11.22 23.40 -9.15
CA VAL A 349 -10.41 22.24 -9.54
C VAL A 349 -8.95 22.49 -9.26
N ILE A 350 -8.33 21.53 -8.59
CA ILE A 350 -6.91 21.53 -8.20
C ILE A 350 -6.12 20.54 -9.04
N SER A 351 -6.75 19.40 -9.41
CA SER A 351 -6.10 18.31 -10.13
C SER A 351 -6.87 17.81 -11.34
N ILE A 352 -6.13 17.47 -12.39
CA ILE A 352 -6.61 16.80 -13.60
C ILE A 352 -5.82 15.51 -13.75
N GLY A 353 -6.49 14.38 -13.73
CA GLY A 353 -5.91 13.05 -13.74
C GLY A 353 -5.31 12.62 -15.08
N ASN A 354 -4.64 11.46 -15.07
CA ASN A 354 -4.01 10.90 -16.25
C ASN A 354 -5.05 10.64 -17.36
N SER A 355 -4.73 11.08 -18.58
CA SER A 355 -5.57 10.94 -19.78
C SER A 355 -7.00 11.49 -19.62
N ALA A 356 -7.24 12.41 -18.69
CA ALA A 356 -8.59 12.88 -18.33
C ALA A 356 -9.39 13.35 -19.56
N PHE A 357 -8.76 14.01 -20.51
CA PHE A 357 -9.34 14.46 -21.79
C PHE A 357 -8.70 13.78 -23.01
N GLY A 358 -7.96 12.71 -22.80
CA GLY A 358 -7.28 11.99 -23.87
C GLY A 358 -8.28 11.54 -24.97
N ASN A 359 -7.85 11.56 -26.23
CA ASN A 359 -8.70 11.19 -27.39
C ASN A 359 -9.99 12.02 -27.57
N CYS A 360 -10.14 13.17 -26.93
CA CYS A 360 -11.18 14.13 -27.25
C CYS A 360 -10.82 14.91 -28.53
N ILE A 361 -10.81 14.21 -29.65
CA ILE A 361 -10.21 14.67 -30.91
C ILE A 361 -10.78 15.99 -31.47
N ASN A 362 -12.00 16.36 -31.13
CA ASN A 362 -12.62 17.61 -31.55
C ASN A 362 -12.61 18.71 -30.47
N LEU A 363 -11.97 18.46 -29.33
CA LEU A 363 -11.85 19.44 -28.26
C LEU A 363 -10.82 20.51 -28.65
N THR A 364 -11.32 21.68 -29.03
CA THR A 364 -10.52 22.81 -29.55
C THR A 364 -10.32 23.92 -28.53
N GLU A 365 -11.19 24.00 -27.52
CA GLU A 365 -11.14 25.06 -26.49
C GLU A 365 -11.24 24.47 -25.11
N ILE A 366 -10.19 24.66 -24.31
CA ILE A 366 -10.16 24.29 -22.89
C ILE A 366 -9.75 25.53 -22.09
N ILE A 367 -10.60 25.92 -21.15
CA ILE A 367 -10.28 26.98 -20.20
C ILE A 367 -9.85 26.32 -18.89
N ILE A 368 -8.57 26.45 -18.54
CA ILE A 368 -7.96 25.86 -17.34
C ILE A 368 -7.62 26.99 -16.39
N PRO A 369 -8.15 27.00 -15.16
CA PRO A 369 -7.86 28.05 -14.17
C PRO A 369 -6.46 27.86 -13.55
N GLU A 370 -5.89 28.93 -13.01
CA GLU A 370 -4.56 28.90 -12.37
C GLU A 370 -4.54 28.05 -11.07
N THR A 371 -5.69 27.68 -10.53
CA THR A 371 -5.82 26.80 -9.38
C THR A 371 -5.43 25.35 -9.66
N VAL A 372 -5.41 24.92 -10.93
CA VAL A 372 -4.96 23.60 -11.33
C VAL A 372 -3.45 23.53 -11.19
N THR A 373 -2.98 22.82 -10.19
CA THR A 373 -1.57 22.64 -9.85
C THR A 373 -1.05 21.22 -10.12
N SER A 374 -1.92 20.30 -10.48
CA SER A 374 -1.56 18.91 -10.84
C SER A 374 -2.24 18.53 -12.15
N ILE A 375 -1.44 18.08 -13.13
CA ILE A 375 -1.89 17.63 -14.44
C ILE A 375 -1.20 16.29 -14.73
N GLY A 376 -2.00 15.25 -14.86
CA GLY A 376 -1.54 13.89 -15.05
C GLY A 376 -1.01 13.60 -16.46
N TYR A 377 -0.38 12.43 -16.57
CA TYR A 377 0.16 11.87 -17.80
C TYR A 377 -0.87 11.85 -18.93
N TYR A 378 -0.51 12.41 -20.09
CA TYR A 378 -1.37 12.45 -21.27
C TYR A 378 -2.77 13.07 -21.07
N ALA A 379 -2.92 13.96 -20.07
CA ALA A 379 -4.23 14.52 -19.74
C ALA A 379 -5.00 15.08 -20.95
N PHE A 380 -4.31 15.64 -21.94
CA PHE A 380 -4.89 16.25 -23.15
C PHE A 380 -4.43 15.59 -24.45
N HIS A 381 -3.83 14.39 -24.37
CA HIS A 381 -3.28 13.69 -25.53
C HIS A 381 -4.36 13.50 -26.62
N ASP A 382 -3.98 13.68 -27.89
CA ASP A 382 -4.85 13.59 -29.06
C ASP A 382 -6.04 14.57 -29.11
N THR A 383 -6.02 15.65 -28.33
CA THR A 383 -6.97 16.73 -28.50
C THR A 383 -6.54 17.69 -29.61
N SER A 384 -7.51 18.34 -30.28
CA SER A 384 -7.21 19.43 -31.22
C SER A 384 -6.64 20.65 -30.52
N TRP A 385 -7.01 20.87 -29.26
CA TRP A 385 -6.46 21.94 -28.41
C TRP A 385 -4.95 21.76 -28.21
N LEU A 386 -4.48 20.56 -27.84
CA LEU A 386 -3.06 20.30 -27.65
C LEU A 386 -2.28 20.45 -28.96
N LYS A 387 -2.81 19.93 -30.08
CA LYS A 387 -2.20 20.08 -31.40
C LYS A 387 -2.00 21.55 -31.77
N THR A 388 -2.99 22.40 -31.51
CA THR A 388 -2.86 23.83 -31.73
C THR A 388 -1.78 24.44 -30.84
N LYS A 389 -1.72 23.99 -29.56
CA LYS A 389 -0.66 24.48 -28.66
C LYS A 389 0.75 24.04 -29.08
N GLN A 390 0.90 22.83 -29.59
CA GLN A 390 2.17 22.32 -30.16
C GLN A 390 2.59 23.12 -31.42
N GLU A 391 1.61 23.57 -32.23
CA GLU A 391 1.89 24.44 -33.37
C GLU A 391 2.31 25.87 -32.94
N GLU A 392 1.81 26.35 -31.80
CA GLU A 392 2.18 27.65 -31.23
C GLU A 392 3.57 27.59 -30.56
N ASN A 393 3.89 26.51 -29.82
CA ASN A 393 5.13 26.33 -29.11
C ASN A 393 5.44 24.84 -28.92
N SER A 394 6.66 24.43 -29.22
CA SER A 394 7.10 23.03 -29.00
C SER A 394 7.15 22.62 -27.51
N LEU A 395 7.16 23.57 -26.59
CA LEU A 395 7.01 23.35 -25.16
C LEU A 395 5.63 23.88 -24.73
N VAL A 396 4.68 23.00 -24.53
CA VAL A 396 3.34 23.37 -24.07
C VAL A 396 3.30 23.43 -22.55
N VAL A 397 3.00 24.62 -22.04
CA VAL A 397 3.00 24.90 -20.60
C VAL A 397 1.61 25.33 -20.16
N VAL A 398 1.14 24.78 -19.05
CA VAL A 398 -0.09 25.18 -18.36
C VAL A 398 0.24 25.39 -16.88
N ASN A 399 -0.10 26.56 -16.34
CA ASN A 399 0.07 26.88 -14.91
C ASN A 399 1.46 26.49 -14.36
N HIS A 400 2.52 26.87 -15.07
CA HIS A 400 3.90 26.53 -14.73
C HIS A 400 4.27 25.02 -14.79
N ILE A 401 3.39 24.18 -15.30
CA ILE A 401 3.67 22.76 -15.55
C ILE A 401 3.92 22.58 -17.05
N LEU A 402 5.04 21.99 -17.41
CA LEU A 402 5.32 21.58 -18.78
C LEU A 402 4.57 20.26 -19.04
N ILE A 403 3.52 20.31 -19.85
CA ILE A 403 2.64 19.16 -20.09
C ILE A 403 2.95 18.43 -21.40
N ASP A 404 3.66 19.05 -22.32
CA ASP A 404 4.01 18.43 -23.59
C ASP A 404 5.23 19.09 -24.24
N GLY A 405 6.15 18.29 -24.72
CA GLY A 405 7.34 18.64 -25.46
C GLY A 405 7.60 17.64 -26.61
N ALA A 406 6.59 16.88 -27.00
CA ALA A 406 6.70 15.76 -27.96
C ALA A 406 7.24 16.17 -29.34
N THR A 407 7.13 17.44 -29.71
CA THR A 407 7.66 17.98 -30.97
C THR A 407 9.09 18.49 -30.86
N CYS A 408 9.73 18.38 -29.70
CA CYS A 408 11.08 18.87 -29.45
C CYS A 408 12.15 17.96 -30.08
N VAL A 409 13.17 18.59 -30.66
CA VAL A 409 14.31 17.91 -31.30
C VAL A 409 15.63 18.52 -30.87
N GLY A 410 16.69 17.71 -30.83
CA GLY A 410 18.05 18.16 -30.55
C GLY A 410 18.23 18.64 -29.09
N SER A 411 18.72 19.86 -28.90
CA SER A 411 18.98 20.42 -27.57
C SER A 411 17.86 21.36 -27.17
N VAL A 412 17.25 21.12 -26.02
CA VAL A 412 16.11 21.88 -25.49
C VAL A 412 16.46 22.49 -24.16
N THR A 413 16.02 23.73 -23.93
CA THR A 413 16.09 24.40 -22.62
C THR A 413 14.68 24.73 -22.15
N ILE A 414 14.31 24.19 -21.01
CA ILE A 414 13.03 24.49 -20.35
C ILE A 414 13.14 25.92 -19.77
N PRO A 415 12.15 26.79 -20.00
CA PRO A 415 12.18 28.17 -19.51
C PRO A 415 12.15 28.24 -17.98
N ASP A 416 12.77 29.32 -17.42
CA ASP A 416 12.64 29.62 -16.00
C ASP A 416 11.16 29.86 -15.61
N GLY A 417 10.81 29.49 -14.37
CA GLY A 417 9.45 29.62 -13.84
C GLY A 417 8.57 28.39 -14.04
N ILE A 418 9.05 27.38 -14.77
CA ILE A 418 8.40 26.06 -14.79
C ILE A 418 8.72 25.36 -13.48
N THR A 419 7.66 24.86 -12.79
CA THR A 419 7.78 24.22 -11.47
C THR A 419 7.70 22.71 -11.52
N GLY A 420 7.13 22.14 -12.59
CA GLY A 420 7.03 20.71 -12.79
C GLY A 420 7.16 20.30 -14.25
N ILE A 421 7.75 19.13 -14.48
CA ILE A 421 7.69 18.42 -15.77
C ILE A 421 6.61 17.37 -15.62
N GLY A 422 5.51 17.56 -16.34
CA GLY A 422 4.35 16.68 -16.27
C GLY A 422 4.64 15.28 -16.79
N GLY A 423 3.75 14.36 -16.42
CA GLY A 423 3.85 12.97 -16.88
C GLY A 423 3.80 12.87 -18.40
N GLY A 424 4.72 12.12 -18.97
CA GLY A 424 4.84 11.92 -20.41
C GLY A 424 5.25 13.13 -21.22
N ALA A 425 5.67 14.22 -20.60
CA ALA A 425 5.90 15.51 -21.29
C ALA A 425 6.86 15.40 -22.48
N PHE A 426 7.88 14.55 -22.42
CA PHE A 426 8.81 14.25 -23.51
C PHE A 426 8.79 12.76 -23.91
N SER A 427 7.75 12.04 -23.55
CA SER A 427 7.67 10.62 -23.87
C SER A 427 7.80 10.39 -25.39
N GLU A 428 8.58 9.38 -25.78
CA GLU A 428 8.88 9.02 -27.17
C GLU A 428 9.64 10.10 -27.98
N CYS A 429 10.18 11.14 -27.34
CA CYS A 429 11.00 12.16 -28.02
C CYS A 429 12.36 11.59 -28.45
N SER A 430 12.34 10.67 -29.42
CA SER A 430 13.54 9.95 -29.86
C SER A 430 14.61 10.85 -30.51
N GLU A 431 14.27 12.06 -30.93
CA GLU A 431 15.21 13.03 -31.52
C GLU A 431 15.77 14.03 -30.47
N LEU A 432 15.32 13.99 -29.23
CA LEU A 432 15.84 14.79 -28.16
C LEU A 432 17.21 14.27 -27.73
N THR A 433 18.25 15.13 -27.80
CA THR A 433 19.63 14.72 -27.46
C THR A 433 20.14 15.33 -26.16
N LYS A 434 19.65 16.52 -25.81
CA LYS A 434 20.03 17.23 -24.58
C LYS A 434 18.84 18.00 -24.03
N ILE A 435 18.73 18.02 -22.71
CA ILE A 435 17.76 18.88 -22.03
C ILE A 435 18.42 19.62 -20.87
N THR A 436 18.06 20.89 -20.75
CA THR A 436 18.44 21.72 -19.60
C THR A 436 17.21 22.04 -18.80
N ILE A 437 17.20 21.63 -17.54
CA ILE A 437 16.10 21.80 -16.58
C ILE A 437 16.46 22.96 -15.64
N PRO A 438 15.61 24.00 -15.49
CA PRO A 438 15.89 25.12 -14.61
C PRO A 438 15.70 24.77 -13.13
N ASN A 439 16.33 25.55 -12.24
CA ASN A 439 16.24 25.38 -10.78
C ASN A 439 14.84 25.68 -10.20
N SER A 440 13.86 26.03 -11.00
CA SER A 440 12.47 26.19 -10.56
C SER A 440 11.69 24.88 -10.57
N VAL A 441 12.19 23.82 -11.26
CA VAL A 441 11.53 22.52 -11.37
C VAL A 441 11.74 21.72 -10.08
N THR A 442 10.65 21.28 -9.48
CA THR A 442 10.66 20.50 -8.22
C THR A 442 10.28 19.03 -8.41
N SER A 443 9.66 18.66 -9.54
CA SER A 443 9.26 17.28 -9.82
C SER A 443 9.44 16.90 -11.29
N ILE A 444 9.78 15.63 -11.52
CA ILE A 444 9.82 14.98 -12.83
C ILE A 444 8.78 13.87 -12.79
N GLY A 445 7.71 14.00 -13.57
CA GLY A 445 6.53 13.13 -13.52
C GLY A 445 6.74 11.76 -14.17
N ASP A 446 5.71 10.93 -14.04
CA ASP A 446 5.68 9.58 -14.62
C ASP A 446 5.96 9.62 -16.13
N ASP A 447 6.79 8.69 -16.65
CA ASP A 447 7.13 8.61 -18.07
C ASP A 447 7.71 9.90 -18.69
N ALA A 448 8.09 10.90 -17.92
CA ALA A 448 8.41 12.25 -18.43
C ALA A 448 9.40 12.26 -19.60
N PHE A 449 10.39 11.38 -19.61
CA PHE A 449 11.38 11.18 -20.66
C PHE A 449 11.41 9.73 -21.20
N SER A 450 10.36 8.98 -20.96
CA SER A 450 10.26 7.58 -21.39
C SER A 450 10.50 7.47 -22.92
N TYR A 451 11.29 6.48 -23.36
CA TYR A 451 11.68 6.29 -24.76
C TYR A 451 12.44 7.45 -25.43
N CYS A 452 13.04 8.39 -24.69
CA CYS A 452 13.98 9.37 -25.23
C CYS A 452 15.31 8.68 -25.60
N THR A 453 15.29 7.88 -26.65
CA THR A 453 16.38 6.94 -26.98
C THR A 453 17.70 7.58 -27.36
N ASN A 454 17.71 8.85 -27.80
CA ASN A 454 18.91 9.61 -28.15
C ASN A 454 19.30 10.66 -27.09
N LEU A 455 18.62 10.70 -25.94
CA LEU A 455 18.97 11.62 -24.87
C LEU A 455 20.30 11.17 -24.24
N THR A 456 21.34 11.97 -24.47
CA THR A 456 22.70 11.70 -23.99
C THR A 456 23.13 12.60 -22.84
N GLU A 457 22.49 13.74 -22.69
CA GLU A 457 22.88 14.75 -21.71
C GLU A 457 21.65 15.34 -21.00
N ILE A 458 21.60 15.15 -19.71
CA ILE A 458 20.61 15.75 -18.82
C ILE A 458 21.28 16.10 -17.47
N THR A 459 20.90 17.21 -16.91
CA THR A 459 21.27 17.58 -15.55
C THR A 459 20.02 17.81 -14.74
N ILE A 460 19.88 17.06 -13.65
CA ILE A 460 18.79 17.21 -12.68
C ILE A 460 19.21 18.28 -11.67
N PRO A 461 18.47 19.38 -11.53
CA PRO A 461 18.85 20.46 -10.61
C PRO A 461 18.54 20.09 -9.15
N ASP A 462 19.23 20.77 -8.22
CA ASP A 462 19.08 20.59 -6.77
C ASP A 462 17.69 21.01 -6.23
N SER A 463 16.78 21.45 -7.06
CA SER A 463 15.38 21.74 -6.71
C SER A 463 14.45 20.53 -6.84
N VAL A 464 14.85 19.49 -7.58
CA VAL A 464 14.02 18.29 -7.82
C VAL A 464 14.00 17.43 -6.56
N ILE A 465 12.81 17.09 -6.10
CA ILE A 465 12.58 16.29 -4.89
C ILE A 465 12.26 14.83 -5.25
N ASN A 466 11.47 14.61 -6.31
CA ASN A 466 11.03 13.28 -6.74
C ASN A 466 11.30 13.06 -8.23
N ILE A 467 11.69 11.82 -8.53
CA ILE A 467 11.70 11.25 -9.89
C ILE A 467 10.67 10.14 -9.87
N GLU A 468 9.57 10.31 -10.63
CA GLU A 468 8.43 9.41 -10.59
C GLU A 468 8.64 8.14 -11.42
N SER A 469 7.61 7.29 -11.52
CA SER A 469 7.72 5.99 -12.19
C SER A 469 8.02 6.13 -13.68
N ASP A 470 8.82 5.22 -14.22
CA ASP A 470 9.20 5.16 -15.64
C ASP A 470 9.79 6.45 -16.24
N ALA A 471 10.16 7.44 -15.40
CA ALA A 471 10.55 8.79 -15.85
C ALA A 471 11.64 8.81 -16.93
N PHE A 472 12.58 7.87 -16.90
CA PHE A 472 13.65 7.68 -17.91
C PHE A 472 13.63 6.27 -18.48
N TYR A 473 12.49 5.60 -18.49
CA TYR A 473 12.38 4.26 -19.02
C TYR A 473 12.86 4.21 -20.48
N LYS A 474 13.77 3.29 -20.80
CA LYS A 474 14.38 3.14 -22.14
C LYS A 474 15.11 4.38 -22.68
N CYS A 475 15.63 5.25 -21.87
CA CYS A 475 16.57 6.29 -22.28
C CYS A 475 17.92 5.66 -22.65
N THR A 476 17.98 4.94 -23.77
CA THR A 476 19.16 4.16 -24.17
C THR A 476 20.36 5.02 -24.55
N GLY A 477 20.19 6.32 -24.80
CA GLY A 477 21.27 7.27 -25.05
C GLY A 477 22.08 7.65 -23.81
N LEU A 478 21.46 7.56 -22.61
CA LEU A 478 22.13 7.95 -21.37
C LEU A 478 23.26 6.99 -21.01
N THR A 479 24.45 7.56 -20.75
CA THR A 479 25.64 6.81 -20.33
C THR A 479 25.98 7.03 -18.86
N GLU A 480 25.69 8.21 -18.36
CA GLU A 480 25.85 8.58 -16.94
C GLU A 480 24.77 9.59 -16.52
N ILE A 481 24.44 9.60 -15.23
CA ILE A 481 23.54 10.58 -14.62
C ILE A 481 23.90 10.77 -13.15
N THR A 482 23.67 12.01 -12.67
CA THR A 482 23.81 12.34 -11.24
C THR A 482 22.44 12.70 -10.66
N ILE A 483 22.10 12.05 -9.57
CA ILE A 483 20.92 12.32 -8.77
C ILE A 483 21.34 13.22 -7.60
N PRO A 484 20.84 14.47 -7.54
CA PRO A 484 21.25 15.42 -6.53
C PRO A 484 20.73 15.09 -5.12
N ASN A 485 21.28 15.77 -4.11
CA ASN A 485 20.89 15.58 -2.71
C ASN A 485 19.44 15.94 -2.37
N SER A 486 18.76 16.66 -3.22
CA SER A 486 17.35 17.03 -3.04
C SER A 486 16.42 15.87 -3.31
N VAL A 487 16.81 14.91 -4.15
CA VAL A 487 15.96 13.78 -4.54
C VAL A 487 15.89 12.76 -3.41
N THR A 488 14.68 12.54 -2.91
CA THR A 488 14.42 11.60 -1.82
C THR A 488 13.86 10.26 -2.30
N SER A 489 13.26 10.22 -3.50
CA SER A 489 12.68 9.02 -4.07
C SER A 489 12.93 8.87 -5.57
N ILE A 490 13.17 7.63 -5.98
CA ILE A 490 13.19 7.18 -7.38
C ILE A 490 12.04 6.19 -7.54
N GLY A 491 11.16 6.43 -8.52
CA GLY A 491 9.96 5.64 -8.77
C GLY A 491 10.20 4.25 -9.34
N PHE A 492 9.12 3.49 -9.49
CA PHE A 492 9.11 2.17 -10.14
C PHE A 492 9.69 2.28 -11.57
N SER A 493 10.58 1.38 -11.95
CA SER A 493 11.19 1.31 -13.29
C SER A 493 11.80 2.62 -13.83
N ALA A 494 12.08 3.62 -12.99
CA ALA A 494 12.41 4.98 -13.42
C ALA A 494 13.58 5.05 -14.43
N PHE A 495 14.56 4.15 -14.35
CA PHE A 495 15.67 4.03 -15.29
C PHE A 495 15.71 2.64 -15.96
N ALA A 496 14.61 1.89 -15.91
CA ALA A 496 14.64 0.54 -16.47
C ALA A 496 14.92 0.56 -17.98
N SER A 497 15.69 -0.43 -18.42
CA SER A 497 16.13 -0.58 -19.82
C SER A 497 16.97 0.58 -20.38
N CYS A 498 17.62 1.39 -19.54
CA CYS A 498 18.67 2.31 -19.95
C CYS A 498 19.96 1.52 -20.21
N THR A 499 20.00 0.79 -21.34
CA THR A 499 21.00 -0.26 -21.61
C THR A 499 22.44 0.23 -21.70
N ASN A 500 22.67 1.52 -22.00
CA ASN A 500 23.98 2.14 -22.06
C ASN A 500 24.37 2.89 -20.78
N LEU A 501 23.48 2.93 -19.78
CA LEU A 501 23.79 3.58 -18.50
C LEU A 501 24.80 2.74 -17.72
N THR A 502 26.02 3.28 -17.60
CA THR A 502 27.13 2.61 -16.92
C THR A 502 27.44 3.20 -15.57
N LYS A 503 26.98 4.43 -15.34
CA LYS A 503 27.26 5.15 -14.10
C LYS A 503 26.07 5.96 -13.64
N ILE A 504 25.66 5.74 -12.40
CA ILE A 504 24.75 6.62 -11.70
C ILE A 504 25.40 7.08 -10.39
N THR A 505 25.40 8.37 -10.15
CA THR A 505 25.84 8.94 -8.88
C THR A 505 24.61 9.33 -8.06
N ILE A 506 24.41 8.72 -6.90
CA ILE A 506 23.28 9.01 -6.00
C ILE A 506 23.85 9.59 -4.72
N LEU A 507 23.48 10.83 -4.42
CA LEU A 507 23.91 11.50 -3.20
C LEU A 507 23.00 11.10 -2.02
N ASN A 508 23.27 11.56 -0.81
CA ASN A 508 22.87 10.87 0.43
C ASN A 508 21.40 11.03 0.91
N SER A 509 20.57 11.80 0.25
CA SER A 509 19.18 12.06 0.69
C SER A 509 18.17 10.96 0.36
N MET A 510 18.57 9.97 -0.43
CA MET A 510 17.68 8.90 -0.91
C MET A 510 17.10 8.09 0.24
N THR A 511 15.77 7.93 0.24
CA THR A 511 15.05 7.10 1.22
C THR A 511 14.37 5.90 0.58
N THR A 512 14.03 5.99 -0.71
CA THR A 512 13.34 4.91 -1.44
C THR A 512 13.81 4.82 -2.88
N VAL A 513 13.95 3.58 -3.37
CA VAL A 513 14.15 3.25 -4.78
C VAL A 513 13.10 2.21 -5.15
N GLY A 514 12.29 2.53 -6.16
CA GLY A 514 11.20 1.70 -6.62
C GLY A 514 11.65 0.34 -7.16
N TYR A 515 10.75 -0.62 -7.08
CA TYR A 515 11.00 -1.94 -7.66
C TYR A 515 11.37 -1.81 -9.15
N SER A 516 12.33 -2.59 -9.60
CA SER A 516 12.83 -2.57 -10.98
C SER A 516 13.42 -1.24 -11.48
N ALA A 517 13.70 -0.27 -10.60
CA ALA A 517 14.16 1.06 -11.02
C ALA A 517 15.32 1.04 -12.01
N PHE A 518 16.23 0.06 -11.94
CA PHE A 518 17.37 -0.11 -12.83
C PHE A 518 17.35 -1.44 -13.59
N SER A 519 16.20 -2.07 -13.73
CA SER A 519 16.07 -3.34 -14.46
C SER A 519 16.53 -3.17 -15.90
N GLY A 520 17.36 -4.10 -16.41
CA GLY A 520 17.92 -4.03 -17.77
C GLY A 520 19.13 -3.10 -17.94
N CYS A 521 19.63 -2.47 -16.87
CA CYS A 521 20.87 -1.70 -16.87
C CYS A 521 22.07 -2.60 -16.53
N TYR A 522 22.41 -3.53 -17.42
CA TYR A 522 23.32 -4.64 -17.14
C TYR A 522 24.77 -4.26 -16.78
N ASN A 523 25.21 -3.04 -17.12
CA ASN A 523 26.58 -2.57 -16.89
C ASN A 523 26.63 -1.42 -15.88
N LEU A 524 25.56 -1.20 -15.14
CA LEU A 524 25.44 -0.06 -14.24
C LEU A 524 26.32 -0.25 -12.99
N THR A 525 27.02 0.81 -12.64
CA THR A 525 27.70 0.97 -11.36
C THR A 525 27.08 2.14 -10.61
N ILE A 526 26.68 1.89 -9.36
CA ILE A 526 26.14 2.90 -8.46
C ILE A 526 27.28 3.52 -7.66
N TYR A 527 27.38 4.85 -7.71
CA TYR A 527 28.33 5.63 -6.94
C TYR A 527 27.58 6.38 -5.83
N SER A 528 27.94 6.17 -4.57
CA SER A 528 27.35 6.86 -3.43
C SER A 528 28.28 6.85 -2.22
N TYR A 529 27.84 7.45 -1.11
CA TYR A 529 28.58 7.46 0.15
C TYR A 529 28.40 6.14 0.92
N ILE A 530 29.38 5.85 1.78
CA ILE A 530 29.31 4.68 2.68
C ILE A 530 28.14 4.84 3.64
N GLY A 531 27.38 3.78 3.88
CA GLY A 531 26.21 3.77 4.75
C GLY A 531 24.95 4.35 4.16
N SER A 532 24.97 4.82 2.89
CA SER A 532 23.80 5.36 2.21
C SER A 532 22.77 4.28 1.88
N TYR A 533 21.52 4.70 1.69
CA TYR A 533 20.47 3.82 1.17
C TYR A 533 20.82 3.22 -0.21
N ALA A 534 21.53 3.99 -1.04
CA ALA A 534 22.00 3.53 -2.36
C ALA A 534 22.99 2.37 -2.27
N GLU A 535 23.85 2.34 -1.24
CA GLU A 535 24.74 1.19 -0.96
C GLU A 535 23.91 -0.03 -0.56
N ILE A 536 22.94 0.14 0.34
CA ILE A 536 22.04 -0.95 0.77
C ILE A 536 21.32 -1.52 -0.44
N TYR A 537 20.69 -0.67 -1.24
CA TYR A 537 19.97 -1.06 -2.45
C TYR A 537 20.87 -1.82 -3.44
N ALA A 538 22.08 -1.30 -3.69
CA ALA A 538 23.03 -1.96 -4.59
C ALA A 538 23.39 -3.38 -4.11
N ASN A 539 23.63 -3.55 -2.82
CA ASN A 539 23.96 -4.84 -2.23
C ASN A 539 22.78 -5.82 -2.29
N GLU A 540 21.58 -5.39 -1.97
CA GLU A 540 20.36 -6.21 -2.00
C GLU A 540 19.99 -6.66 -3.43
N ASN A 541 20.32 -5.85 -4.43
CA ASN A 541 20.02 -6.14 -5.83
C ASN A 541 21.24 -6.66 -6.63
N TYR A 542 22.35 -7.03 -5.96
CA TYR A 542 23.56 -7.58 -6.58
C TYR A 542 24.16 -6.67 -7.65
N MET A 543 24.08 -5.34 -7.47
CA MET A 543 24.61 -4.34 -8.39
C MET A 543 26.03 -3.91 -8.00
N LEU A 544 26.80 -3.43 -9.00
CA LEU A 544 28.12 -2.89 -8.72
C LEU A 544 28.01 -1.58 -7.95
N PHE A 545 28.76 -1.45 -6.86
CA PHE A 545 28.81 -0.27 -6.02
C PHE A 545 30.25 0.27 -5.90
N VAL A 546 30.40 1.59 -5.97
CA VAL A 546 31.65 2.29 -5.76
C VAL A 546 31.43 3.40 -4.74
N SER A 547 32.17 3.35 -3.65
CA SER A 547 32.10 4.36 -2.59
C SER A 547 32.74 5.67 -3.02
N LEU A 548 32.07 6.78 -2.72
CA LEU A 548 32.59 8.15 -2.81
C LEU A 548 33.33 8.58 -1.53
N GLY A 549 33.43 7.71 -0.53
CA GLY A 549 33.99 7.97 0.79
C GLY A 549 32.91 8.16 1.85
N ASP A 550 33.29 8.78 2.97
CA ASP A 550 32.33 9.12 4.02
C ASP A 550 31.48 10.34 3.57
N ASP A 551 30.24 10.37 4.00
CA ASP A 551 29.33 11.48 3.69
C ASP A 551 29.84 12.77 4.34
N PRO A 552 30.18 13.81 3.55
CA PRO A 552 30.68 15.08 4.09
C PRO A 552 29.60 15.89 4.86
N SER A 553 28.33 15.53 4.75
CA SER A 553 27.23 16.13 5.49
C SER A 553 26.90 15.40 6.79
N ALA A 554 27.41 14.18 6.97
CA ALA A 554 27.31 13.48 8.23
C ALA A 554 28.07 14.24 9.30
N ASN A 555 27.39 14.69 10.35
CA ASN A 555 28.06 15.30 11.50
C ASN A 555 29.08 14.30 12.05
N PRO A 556 30.37 14.69 12.17
CA PRO A 556 31.33 13.80 12.76
C PRO A 556 30.92 13.57 14.21
N ILE A 557 30.61 12.33 14.54
CA ILE A 557 30.47 11.94 15.94
C ILE A 557 31.85 12.17 16.55
N THR A 558 32.00 13.27 17.27
CA THR A 558 33.22 13.56 18.00
C THR A 558 33.33 12.59 19.17
N THR A 559 33.84 11.42 18.90
CA THR A 559 34.39 10.59 19.96
C THR A 559 35.75 11.19 20.32
N THR A 560 35.76 12.02 21.34
CA THR A 560 37.01 12.40 21.99
C THR A 560 37.55 11.21 22.72
N THR A 561 38.35 10.43 22.06
CA THR A 561 39.30 9.52 22.73
C THR A 561 40.69 10.13 22.59
N ASP A 562 41.23 10.59 23.72
CA ASP A 562 42.62 10.92 23.82
C ASP A 562 43.45 9.67 23.49
N VAL A 563 44.00 9.63 22.31
CA VAL A 563 45.03 8.64 21.94
C VAL A 563 46.35 9.35 21.94
N THR A 564 47.11 9.10 23.00
CA THR A 564 48.56 9.41 23.04
C THR A 564 49.28 8.52 22.03
N THR A 565 49.75 9.13 20.97
CA THR A 565 50.53 8.46 19.93
C THR A 565 51.93 8.09 20.47
N THR A 566 52.17 6.81 20.66
CA THR A 566 53.54 6.27 20.76
C THR A 566 53.85 5.56 19.43
N THR A 567 54.73 6.15 18.66
CA THR A 567 55.25 5.59 17.42
C THR A 567 56.22 4.46 17.74
N THR A 568 55.84 3.25 17.47
CA THR A 568 56.78 2.13 17.38
C THR A 568 56.67 1.56 15.96
N THR A 569 57.77 1.64 15.25
CA THR A 569 57.94 1.05 13.92
C THR A 569 58.26 -0.42 14.10
N GLU A 570 57.29 -1.27 13.79
CA GLU A 570 57.56 -2.70 13.60
C GLU A 570 57.27 -3.11 12.17
N GLN A 571 58.21 -3.80 11.60
CA GLN A 571 58.04 -4.45 10.29
C GLN A 571 57.16 -5.67 10.45
N THR A 572 56.01 -5.62 9.79
CA THR A 572 55.15 -6.77 9.70
C THR A 572 55.57 -7.67 8.54
N THR A 573 55.95 -8.84 8.86
CA THR A 573 56.05 -9.93 7.90
C THR A 573 54.64 -10.45 7.60
N ALA A 574 54.38 -10.70 6.33
CA ALA A 574 53.12 -11.19 5.86
C ALA A 574 52.74 -12.52 6.52
N THR A 575 51.60 -12.54 7.14
CA THR A 575 50.98 -13.74 7.69
C THR A 575 49.93 -14.29 6.73
N THR A 576 49.75 -15.55 6.80
CA THR A 576 48.87 -16.29 5.89
C THR A 576 47.40 -15.93 6.05
N PRO A 577 46.62 -16.00 4.98
CA PRO A 577 45.20 -15.57 4.98
C PRO A 577 44.31 -16.30 5.98
N GLU A 578 44.68 -17.49 6.36
CA GLU A 578 43.84 -18.31 7.24
C GLU A 578 43.65 -17.76 8.66
N GLN A 579 44.68 -17.14 9.21
CA GLN A 579 44.58 -16.59 10.57
C GLN A 579 43.69 -15.36 10.65
N THR A 580 43.65 -14.58 9.60
CA THR A 580 42.86 -13.37 9.54
C THR A 580 41.38 -13.67 9.61
N THR A 581 40.94 -14.73 8.95
CA THR A 581 39.54 -15.13 8.91
C THR A 581 39.00 -15.54 10.28
N THR A 582 39.81 -16.25 11.05
CA THR A 582 39.35 -16.73 12.36
C THR A 582 39.18 -15.59 13.36
N THR A 583 40.02 -14.60 13.30
CA THR A 583 39.95 -13.46 14.21
C THR A 583 38.74 -12.57 13.91
N ALA A 584 38.49 -12.35 12.65
CA ALA A 584 37.32 -11.55 12.24
C ALA A 584 36.01 -12.19 12.69
N LYS A 585 35.91 -13.48 12.64
CA LYS A 585 34.74 -14.20 13.04
C LYS A 585 34.36 -14.03 14.51
N GLN A 586 35.34 -14.11 15.37
CA GLN A 586 35.10 -13.93 16.80
C GLN A 586 34.65 -12.52 17.14
N THR A 587 35.29 -11.55 16.55
CA THR A 587 34.97 -10.16 16.82
C THR A 587 33.53 -9.84 16.43
N THR A 588 33.11 -10.34 15.32
CA THR A 588 31.74 -10.09 14.85
C THR A 588 30.67 -10.64 15.78
N THR A 589 30.91 -11.81 16.31
CA THR A 589 29.90 -12.43 17.19
C THR A 589 29.71 -11.65 18.47
N GLU A 590 30.75 -11.15 19.04
CA GLU A 590 30.65 -10.42 20.30
C GLU A 590 30.01 -9.06 20.13
N GLN A 591 30.29 -8.40 19.05
CA GLN A 591 29.69 -7.10 18.80
C GLN A 591 28.19 -7.16 18.61
N THR A 592 27.73 -8.20 18.01
CA THR A 592 26.30 -8.32 17.77
C THR A 592 25.51 -8.32 19.06
N THR A 593 26.05 -8.90 20.07
CA THR A 593 25.33 -8.90 21.34
C THR A 593 25.44 -7.60 22.08
N ALA A 594 26.54 -6.95 21.94
CA ALA A 594 26.76 -5.72 22.67
C ALA A 594 25.95 -4.56 22.16
N THR A 595 25.79 -4.50 20.87
CA THR A 595 25.15 -3.33 20.29
C THR A 595 23.69 -3.24 20.48
N THR A 596 23.25 -4.25 20.91
CA THR A 596 21.88 -4.07 21.01
C THR A 596 21.38 -3.53 22.26
N PRO A 597 21.93 -3.03 22.55
CA PRO A 597 21.31 -2.52 23.47
C PRO A 597 20.57 -1.69 23.45
N GLU A 598 21.26 -1.68 23.20
CA GLU A 598 20.84 -1.41 23.19
C GLU A 598 20.24 -1.00 23.03
N GLN A 599 20.49 -0.67 22.75
CA GLN A 599 19.95 -0.41 22.40
C GLN A 599 19.24 -0.48 22.44
N THR A 600 19.32 -0.55 22.70
CA THR A 600 18.63 -0.77 22.72
C THR A 600 18.03 -0.85 23.42
N THR A 601 18.19 -0.46 23.83
CA THR A 601 17.75 -0.63 24.24
C THR A 601 17.04 -0.92 24.64
N THR A 602 16.99 -0.69 24.78
CA THR A 602 16.43 -1.17 24.94
C THR A 602 15.93 -1.88 24.80
N THR A 603 16.13 -1.77 24.40
CA THR A 603 15.58 -2.51 23.93
C THR A 603 15.70 -3.59 24.07
N ALA A 604 16.22 -3.78 24.25
CA ALA A 604 16.19 -4.90 24.11
C ALA A 604 16.16 -5.57 24.95
N LYS A 605 16.40 -5.33 25.51
CA LYS A 605 16.38 -6.16 25.91
C LYS A 605 15.72 -6.77 26.06
N GLN A 606 15.68 -6.32 25.88
CA GLN A 606 15.06 -7.06 25.67
C GLN A 606 14.88 -7.67 25.70
N THR A 607 15.13 -7.36 25.50
CA THR A 607 14.98 -7.97 25.22
C THR A 607 14.82 -8.71 25.57
N THR A 608 14.73 -8.76 25.74
CA THR A 608 14.45 -9.49 25.94
C THR A 608 14.24 -10.31 26.52
N THR A 609 14.33 -10.38 26.79
CA THR A 609 14.02 -11.26 27.19
C THR A 609 13.75 -11.57 28.17
N GLU A 610 14.07 -11.12 28.38
CA GLU A 610 13.82 -11.75 28.95
C GLU A 610 13.27 -11.73 29.46
N GLN A 611 13.48 -11.18 29.40
CA GLN A 611 12.86 -11.33 29.52
C GLN A 611 12.19 -11.75 29.80
N THR A 612 12.47 -11.17 30.00
CA THR A 612 11.51 -11.85 29.78
C THR A 612 10.95 -12.67 30.69
N THR A 613 11.42 -13.12 31.08
CA THR A 613 11.04 -14.25 31.60
C THR A 613 10.28 -14.16 32.82
N ALA A 614 10.84 -13.85 33.82
CA ALA A 614 10.18 -13.99 35.10
C ALA A 614 9.11 -12.91 35.31
N THR A 615 9.35 -11.78 34.83
CA THR A 615 8.49 -10.65 35.12
C THR A 615 7.29 -10.57 34.22
N THR A 616 7.48 -11.02 33.03
CA THR A 616 6.48 -10.83 32.02
C THR A 616 5.16 -11.52 32.27
N PRO A 617 5.14 -12.77 32.67
CA PRO A 617 3.86 -13.44 32.87
C PRO A 617 2.98 -12.81 33.93
N GLU A 618 3.59 -12.36 34.99
CA GLU A 618 2.81 -11.77 36.08
C GLU A 618 2.14 -10.45 35.69
N GLN A 619 2.84 -9.64 34.98
CA GLN A 619 2.28 -8.37 34.54
C GLN A 619 1.14 -8.54 33.56
N THR A 620 1.32 -9.42 32.64
CA THR A 620 0.29 -9.70 31.65
C THR A 620 -0.98 -10.22 32.30
N THR A 621 -0.84 -11.10 33.25
CA THR A 621 -1.99 -11.67 33.93
C THR A 621 -2.76 -10.61 34.73
N THR A 622 -2.05 -9.74 35.39
CA THR A 622 -2.68 -8.69 36.19
C THR A 622 -3.48 -7.72 35.34
N THR A 623 -2.93 -7.35 34.20
CA THR A 623 -3.62 -6.44 33.29
C THR A 623 -4.90 -7.05 32.74
N ALA A 624 -4.82 -8.29 32.36
CA ALA A 624 -6.00 -8.99 31.85
C ALA A 624 -7.12 -9.06 32.88
N LYS A 625 -6.79 -9.32 34.11
CA LYS A 625 -7.79 -9.34 35.18
C LYS A 625 -8.48 -8.01 35.37
N GLN A 626 -7.72 -6.96 35.39
CA GLN A 626 -8.30 -5.65 35.60
C GLN A 626 -9.28 -5.26 34.52
N THR A 627 -8.89 -5.44 33.31
CA THR A 627 -9.72 -5.08 32.18
C THR A 627 -11.04 -5.83 32.18
N THR A 628 -10.97 -7.11 32.37
CA THR A 628 -12.18 -7.93 32.35
C THR A 628 -13.14 -7.60 33.43
N THR A 629 -12.65 -7.40 34.64
CA THR A 629 -13.49 -7.15 35.78
C THR A 629 -14.24 -5.83 35.69
N GLU A 630 -13.57 -4.79 35.27
CA GLU A 630 -14.18 -3.48 35.20
C GLU A 630 -15.29 -3.40 34.17
N GLN A 631 -15.05 -3.97 33.04
CA GLN A 631 -16.03 -3.93 31.98
C GLN A 631 -17.30 -4.70 32.30
N THR A 632 -17.14 -5.81 32.93
CA THR A 632 -18.30 -6.63 33.26
C THR A 632 -19.24 -5.97 34.22
N ILE A 633 -18.72 -5.26 35.20
CA ILE A 633 -19.54 -4.62 36.21
C ILE A 633 -20.21 -3.36 35.72
N ALA A 634 -19.50 -2.60 34.92
CA ALA A 634 -19.99 -1.28 34.52
C ALA A 634 -21.13 -1.32 33.52
N THR A 635 -21.12 -2.28 32.65
CA THR A 635 -21.95 -2.14 31.47
C THR A 635 -23.28 -2.84 31.49
N THR A 636 -23.39 -3.88 32.27
CA THR A 636 -24.45 -4.80 31.92
C THR A 636 -25.87 -4.38 32.33
N PRO A 637 -26.16 -4.05 33.57
CA PRO A 637 -27.58 -3.93 33.96
C PRO A 637 -28.26 -2.70 33.41
N GLU A 638 -27.61 -1.57 33.47
CA GLU A 638 -28.28 -0.31 33.19
C GLU A 638 -28.48 -0.05 31.70
N GLN A 639 -27.48 -0.39 30.92
CA GLN A 639 -27.56 -0.08 29.50
C GLN A 639 -28.53 -0.98 28.75
N THR A 640 -28.56 -2.23 29.13
CA THR A 640 -29.47 -3.18 28.50
C THR A 640 -30.93 -2.77 28.75
N THR A 641 -31.23 -2.31 29.94
CA THR A 641 -32.59 -1.88 30.27
C THR A 641 -33.00 -0.64 29.50
N THR A 642 -32.09 0.29 29.36
CA THR A 642 -32.39 1.54 28.67
C THR A 642 -32.62 1.30 27.18
N THR A 643 -31.80 0.48 26.57
CA THR A 643 -31.92 0.14 25.15
C THR A 643 -33.23 -0.59 24.88
N ALA A 644 -33.58 -1.51 25.72
CA ALA A 644 -34.84 -2.23 25.58
C ALA A 644 -36.06 -1.31 25.62
N LYS A 645 -36.04 -0.31 26.50
CA LYS A 645 -37.12 0.66 26.55
C LYS A 645 -37.25 1.50 25.28
N GLN A 646 -36.13 1.91 24.73
CA GLN A 646 -36.17 2.73 23.54
C GLN A 646 -36.68 1.94 22.32
N THR A 647 -36.18 0.74 22.17
CA THR A 647 -36.58 -0.10 21.05
C THR A 647 -38.07 -0.43 21.07
N THR A 648 -38.60 -0.70 22.24
CA THR A 648 -40.01 -1.06 22.34
C THR A 648 -40.92 0.12 22.02
N THR A 649 -40.55 1.30 22.42
CA THR A 649 -41.36 2.50 22.19
C THR A 649 -41.42 2.87 20.70
N GLU A 650 -40.33 2.74 20.00
CA GLU A 650 -40.27 3.08 18.58
C GLU A 650 -41.09 2.14 17.72
N GLN A 651 -41.08 0.88 18.01
CA GLN A 651 -41.82 -0.10 17.23
C GLN A 651 -43.34 0.10 17.30
N THR A 652 -43.84 0.55 18.40
CA THR A 652 -45.28 0.75 18.56
C THR A 652 -45.77 1.90 17.77
N ILE A 653 -44.95 2.90 17.53
CA ILE A 653 -45.36 4.13 16.83
C ILE A 653 -45.33 3.96 15.32
N ALA A 654 -44.52 3.03 14.82
CA ALA A 654 -44.34 2.86 13.38
C ALA A 654 -45.53 2.27 12.65
N THR A 655 -46.56 1.86 13.32
CA THR A 655 -47.67 1.13 12.69
C THR A 655 -48.84 1.98 12.25
N THR A 656 -48.89 3.25 12.55
CA THR A 656 -50.03 4.08 12.17
C THR A 656 -49.70 5.09 11.06
N PRO A 657 -50.37 5.03 9.94
CA PRO A 657 -50.09 5.86 8.76
C PRO A 657 -50.30 7.36 8.99
N GLU A 658 -51.12 7.73 9.91
CA GLU A 658 -51.49 9.12 10.14
C GLU A 658 -50.38 9.94 10.84
N GLN A 659 -49.46 9.30 11.48
CA GLN A 659 -48.41 10.00 12.23
C GLN A 659 -47.22 10.43 11.36
N THR A 660 -47.12 9.91 10.18
CA THR A 660 -46.02 10.24 9.27
C THR A 660 -46.07 11.70 8.80
N THR A 661 -47.27 12.23 8.64
CA THR A 661 -47.43 13.61 8.19
C THR A 661 -47.02 14.64 9.24
N THR A 662 -47.13 14.27 10.51
CA THR A 662 -46.85 15.22 11.60
C THR A 662 -45.36 15.33 11.85
N THR A 663 -44.62 14.28 11.59
CA THR A 663 -43.17 14.23 11.86
C THR A 663 -42.40 15.12 10.89
N THR A 664 -42.80 15.18 9.66
CA THR A 664 -42.12 15.98 8.63
C THR A 664 -42.19 17.49 8.94
N LYS A 665 -43.24 17.95 9.54
CA LYS A 665 -43.35 19.38 9.91
C LYS A 665 -42.41 19.79 11.06
N GLN A 666 -42.19 18.90 11.98
CA GLN A 666 -41.30 19.22 13.13
C GLN A 666 -39.84 19.25 12.76
N THR A 667 -39.41 18.39 11.85
CA THR A 667 -38.01 18.32 11.47
C THR A 667 -37.55 19.58 10.72
N THR A 668 -38.41 20.11 9.85
CA THR A 668 -38.08 21.30 9.07
C THR A 668 -37.94 22.56 9.93
N ILE A 669 -38.74 22.66 10.99
CA ILE A 669 -38.71 23.85 11.86
C ILE A 669 -37.48 23.87 12.74
N THR A 670 -36.99 22.71 13.14
CA THR A 670 -35.86 22.63 14.06
C THR A 670 -34.53 22.97 13.37
N THR A 671 -34.37 22.53 12.15
CA THR A 671 -33.15 22.81 11.39
C THR A 671 -32.95 24.27 11.05
N THR A 672 -34.06 24.95 10.70
CA THR A 672 -33.96 26.37 10.35
C THR A 672 -33.60 27.26 11.54
N LYS A 673 -34.00 26.89 12.75
CA LYS A 673 -33.68 27.68 13.93
C LYS A 673 -32.22 27.55 14.37
N GLN A 674 -31.60 26.41 14.15
CA GLN A 674 -30.21 26.23 14.53
C GLN A 674 -29.25 26.96 13.61
N THR A 675 -29.52 26.96 12.34
CA THR A 675 -28.63 27.63 11.38
C THR A 675 -28.58 29.14 11.58
N THR A 676 -29.71 29.74 11.94
CA THR A 676 -29.75 31.18 12.15
C THR A 676 -28.99 31.64 13.39
N LYS A 677 -28.96 30.80 14.43
CA LYS A 677 -28.24 31.16 15.65
C LYS A 677 -26.75 31.14 15.51
N THR A 678 -26.22 30.24 14.72
CA THR A 678 -24.76 30.11 14.57
C THR A 678 -24.17 31.28 13.81
N THR A 679 -24.85 31.73 12.79
CA THR A 679 -24.35 32.82 11.97
C THR A 679 -24.31 34.18 12.70
N THR A 680 -25.27 34.41 13.58
CA THR A 680 -25.35 35.69 14.31
C THR A 680 -24.28 35.82 15.38
N SER A 681 -23.89 34.73 16.01
CA SER A 681 -22.86 34.79 17.06
C SER A 681 -21.46 35.00 16.53
N GLN A 682 -21.19 34.55 15.33
CA GLN A 682 -19.85 34.74 14.74
C GLN A 682 -19.62 36.17 14.29
N THR A 683 -20.64 36.83 13.80
CA THR A 683 -20.50 38.21 13.34
C THR A 683 -20.26 39.19 14.48
N THR A 684 -20.81 38.89 15.65
CA THR A 684 -20.67 39.79 16.80
C THR A 684 -19.29 39.74 17.42
N THR A 685 -18.61 38.63 17.32
CA THR A 685 -17.29 38.47 17.96
C THR A 685 -16.18 39.22 17.23
N THR A 686 -16.32 39.33 15.93
CA THR A 686 -15.29 40.00 15.13
C THR A 686 -15.30 41.53 15.28
N THR A 687 -16.44 42.11 15.56
CA THR A 687 -16.57 43.55 15.65
C THR A 687 -16.05 44.12 16.98
N ALA A 688 -16.03 43.33 18.02
CA ALA A 688 -15.62 43.81 19.34
C ALA A 688 -14.12 43.97 19.50
N LYS A 689 -13.31 43.48 18.59
CA LYS A 689 -11.83 43.55 18.70
C LYS A 689 -11.22 44.80 18.16
N GLN A 690 -11.94 45.66 17.47
CA GLN A 690 -11.29 46.79 16.78
C GLN A 690 -11.35 48.12 17.49
N THR A 691 -12.01 48.25 18.64
CA THR A 691 -12.31 49.61 19.14
C THR A 691 -11.80 49.95 20.52
N THR A 692 -10.82 49.29 21.06
CA THR A 692 -10.28 49.74 22.34
C THR A 692 -8.77 49.76 22.33
N THR A 693 -8.25 50.90 22.01
CA THR A 693 -6.92 51.31 22.43
C THR A 693 -7.00 51.83 23.87
N THR A 694 -6.67 50.97 24.81
CA THR A 694 -6.29 51.42 26.14
C THR A 694 -5.11 50.58 26.60
N SER A 695 -4.06 51.31 26.88
CA SER A 695 -2.87 50.80 27.52
C SER A 695 -3.21 49.99 28.78
N SER A 696 -2.89 48.72 28.75
CA SER A 696 -2.81 47.91 29.96
C SER A 696 -1.77 46.83 29.74
N THR A 697 -1.02 46.62 30.78
CA THR A 697 0.04 45.62 30.98
C THR A 697 -0.07 44.38 30.13
N LEU A 698 1.02 44.12 29.37
CA LEU A 698 1.21 42.90 28.61
C LEU A 698 1.12 41.68 29.53
N THR A 699 0.00 40.99 29.50
CA THR A 699 -0.02 39.58 29.86
C THR A 699 0.39 38.80 28.64
N GLU A 700 1.44 38.01 28.74
CA GLU A 700 1.83 37.07 27.70
C GLU A 700 0.63 36.20 27.31
N PRO A 701 0.47 35.89 25.99
CA PRO A 701 -0.56 34.95 25.58
C PRO A 701 -0.32 33.60 26.23
N THR A 702 -1.36 33.05 26.81
CA THR A 702 -1.33 31.68 27.36
C THR A 702 -0.97 30.72 26.24
N ALA A 703 0.08 29.93 26.43
CA ALA A 703 0.47 28.90 25.49
C ALA A 703 -0.65 27.86 25.32
N ILE A 704 -0.92 27.48 24.09
CA ILE A 704 -1.78 26.33 23.75
C ILE A 704 -0.83 25.24 23.30
N TYR A 705 -0.37 24.46 24.25
CA TYR A 705 0.60 23.40 23.96
C TYR A 705 0.11 22.46 22.88
N GLY A 706 0.95 22.18 21.89
CA GLY A 706 0.65 21.36 20.73
C GLY A 706 0.10 22.13 19.52
N ASP A 707 -0.37 23.37 19.64
CA ASP A 707 -0.79 24.23 18.52
C ASP A 707 0.41 25.01 18.01
N ILE A 708 1.17 24.41 17.13
CA ILE A 708 2.47 24.94 16.68
C ILE A 708 2.32 25.83 15.46
N ASN A 709 1.31 25.57 14.65
CA ASN A 709 0.97 26.39 13.47
C ASN A 709 0.12 27.63 13.84
N LEU A 710 -0.32 27.75 15.10
CA LEU A 710 -1.09 28.86 15.68
C LEU A 710 -2.47 29.04 15.05
N ASP A 711 -3.10 27.99 14.59
CA ASP A 711 -4.45 28.02 14.01
C ASP A 711 -5.57 27.81 15.04
N GLY A 712 -5.21 27.53 16.28
CA GLY A 712 -6.11 27.32 17.43
C GLY A 712 -6.59 25.87 17.57
N ARG A 713 -5.97 24.93 16.90
CA ARG A 713 -6.22 23.49 16.99
C ARG A 713 -4.93 22.75 17.34
N VAL A 714 -5.07 21.52 17.73
CA VAL A 714 -3.92 20.61 17.91
C VAL A 714 -4.22 19.38 17.09
N ASP A 715 -3.55 19.23 15.96
CA ASP A 715 -3.77 18.15 15.01
C ASP A 715 -2.46 17.64 14.35
N ILE A 716 -2.59 16.81 13.34
CA ILE A 716 -1.43 16.20 12.69
C ILE A 716 -0.54 17.21 11.98
N THR A 717 -1.08 18.37 11.58
CA THR A 717 -0.30 19.42 10.91
C THR A 717 0.72 20.05 11.87
N ASP A 718 0.36 20.14 13.16
CA ASP A 718 1.28 20.59 14.21
C ASP A 718 2.42 19.61 14.45
N ALA A 719 2.09 18.30 14.47
CA ALA A 719 3.10 17.26 14.62
C ALA A 719 4.09 17.26 13.43
N VAL A 720 3.61 17.49 12.22
CA VAL A 720 4.46 17.65 11.02
C VAL A 720 5.34 18.90 11.14
N LEU A 721 4.78 20.02 11.59
CA LEU A 721 5.53 21.25 11.76
C LEU A 721 6.59 21.14 12.86
N LEU A 722 6.25 20.46 13.96
CA LEU A 722 7.19 20.18 15.05
C LEU A 722 8.37 19.33 14.57
N ASN A 723 8.09 18.25 13.85
CA ASN A 723 9.16 17.42 13.29
C ASN A 723 10.07 18.20 12.34
N LYS A 724 9.51 19.08 11.52
CA LYS A 724 10.30 19.97 10.64
C LYS A 724 11.17 20.95 11.45
N ALA A 725 10.65 21.45 12.56
CA ALA A 725 11.40 22.35 13.44
C ALA A 725 12.54 21.59 14.16
N CYS A 726 12.29 20.39 14.66
CA CYS A 726 13.31 19.53 15.25
C CYS A 726 14.42 19.19 14.23
N ALA A 727 14.03 18.96 12.98
CA ALA A 727 14.98 18.74 11.88
C ALA A 727 15.70 20.01 11.40
N GLY A 728 15.38 21.17 11.97
CA GLY A 728 16.00 22.44 11.59
C GLY A 728 15.56 23.00 10.24
N THR A 729 14.53 22.44 9.62
CA THR A 729 14.04 22.84 8.30
C THR A 729 13.03 23.99 8.37
N VAL A 730 12.50 24.30 9.55
CA VAL A 730 11.58 25.40 9.80
C VAL A 730 11.98 26.13 11.09
N MET A 731 11.87 27.45 11.08
CA MET A 731 12.09 28.28 12.27
C MET A 731 10.75 28.67 12.87
N LEU A 732 10.52 28.29 14.13
CA LEU A 732 9.33 28.67 14.88
C LEU A 732 9.50 30.06 15.50
N ASP A 733 8.44 30.83 15.56
CA ASP A 733 8.42 32.10 16.33
C ASP A 733 8.34 31.84 17.84
N SER A 734 8.32 32.87 18.65
CA SER A 734 8.39 32.76 20.09
C SER A 734 7.13 32.10 20.71
N THR A 735 5.98 32.21 20.06
CA THR A 735 4.72 31.63 20.53
C THR A 735 4.63 30.16 20.12
N ALA A 736 4.93 29.89 18.87
CA ALA A 736 5.00 28.52 18.33
C ALA A 736 6.03 27.67 19.10
N LYS A 737 7.16 28.26 19.51
CA LYS A 737 8.16 27.58 20.35
C LYS A 737 7.63 27.19 21.72
N LYS A 738 6.85 28.05 22.37
CA LYS A 738 6.22 27.71 23.65
C LYS A 738 5.19 26.61 23.50
N ASN A 739 4.43 26.61 22.41
CA ASN A 739 3.44 25.60 22.11
C ASN A 739 4.07 24.25 21.72
N ALA A 740 5.29 24.28 21.19
CA ALA A 740 6.04 23.11 20.73
C ALA A 740 6.68 22.31 21.87
N ASP A 741 6.91 22.91 23.02
CA ASP A 741 7.40 22.23 24.23
C ASP A 741 6.25 21.40 24.87
N CYS A 742 5.99 20.26 24.26
CA CYS A 742 4.85 19.42 24.60
C CYS A 742 5.07 18.55 25.85
N ASN A 743 6.34 18.39 26.26
CA ASN A 743 6.70 17.68 27.49
C ASN A 743 6.95 18.63 28.66
N GLY A 744 7.10 19.94 28.42
CA GLY A 744 7.26 20.97 29.44
C GLY A 744 8.66 21.07 30.04
N ASP A 745 9.70 20.59 29.33
CA ASP A 745 11.08 20.60 29.82
C ASP A 745 11.85 21.87 29.47
N GLY A 746 11.28 22.72 28.62
CA GLY A 746 11.83 24.00 28.20
C GLY A 746 12.69 23.97 26.95
N GLU A 747 12.89 22.82 26.34
CA GLU A 747 13.58 22.63 25.08
C GLU A 747 12.63 22.10 24.01
N ILE A 748 13.02 22.10 22.74
CA ILE A 748 12.21 21.55 21.66
C ILE A 748 13.00 20.43 20.99
N GLY A 749 12.50 19.22 21.11
CA GLY A 749 13.19 18.02 20.65
C GLY A 749 12.27 16.97 20.05
N SER A 750 12.84 15.83 19.71
CA SER A 750 12.11 14.68 19.17
C SER A 750 11.14 14.05 20.16
N ASP A 751 11.38 14.24 21.44
CA ASP A 751 10.55 13.79 22.54
C ASP A 751 9.24 14.58 22.66
N ASP A 752 9.26 15.88 22.38
CA ASP A 752 8.03 16.68 22.23
C ASP A 752 7.16 16.16 21.09
N ALA A 753 7.78 15.82 19.96
CA ALA A 753 7.07 15.24 18.84
C ALA A 753 6.42 13.89 19.20
N VAL A 754 7.10 13.08 19.98
CA VAL A 754 6.55 11.81 20.50
C VAL A 754 5.40 12.07 21.47
N VAL A 755 5.51 13.06 22.34
CA VAL A 755 4.45 13.45 23.28
C VAL A 755 3.22 13.96 22.53
N LEU A 756 3.41 14.84 21.55
CA LEU A 756 2.33 15.35 20.70
C LEU A 756 1.62 14.23 19.93
N LEU A 757 2.37 13.31 19.33
CA LEU A 757 1.78 12.16 18.64
C LEU A 757 1.00 11.24 19.58
N LYS A 758 1.50 11.00 20.79
CA LYS A 758 0.74 10.23 21.80
C LYS A 758 -0.56 10.91 22.19
N PHE A 759 -0.57 12.23 22.27
CA PHE A 759 -1.78 13.00 22.53
C PHE A 759 -2.77 12.86 21.36
N LEU A 760 -2.32 13.02 20.12
CA LEU A 760 -3.17 12.93 18.94
C LEU A 760 -3.79 11.55 18.72
N VAL A 761 -3.10 10.48 19.10
CA VAL A 761 -3.65 9.11 19.06
C VAL A 761 -4.33 8.69 20.35
N HIS A 762 -4.67 9.63 21.23
CA HIS A 762 -5.38 9.41 22.49
C HIS A 762 -4.69 8.47 23.51
N LEU A 763 -3.37 8.36 23.43
CA LEU A 763 -2.58 7.64 24.43
C LEU A 763 -2.27 8.51 25.67
N MET A 764 -2.57 9.80 25.60
CA MET A 764 -2.56 10.75 26.73
C MET A 764 -3.64 11.81 26.53
N ASN A 765 -4.06 12.45 27.60
CA ASN A 765 -5.25 13.30 27.60
C ASN A 765 -4.95 14.79 27.76
N THR A 766 -3.72 15.17 28.03
CA THR A 766 -3.33 16.57 28.29
C THR A 766 -1.94 16.89 27.79
N LEU A 767 -1.74 18.14 27.37
CA LEU A 767 -0.46 18.76 27.09
C LEU A 767 -0.32 20.01 27.99
N PRO A 768 0.87 20.38 28.47
CA PRO A 768 2.10 19.58 28.38
C PRO A 768 2.03 18.33 29.26
N PHE A 769 2.77 17.33 28.88
CA PHE A 769 2.93 16.13 29.67
C PHE A 769 4.07 16.34 30.68
N SER A 770 3.75 16.31 31.97
CA SER A 770 4.73 16.24 33.05
C SER A 770 4.67 14.86 33.67
N GLU A 771 5.82 14.19 33.75
CA GLU A 771 5.94 12.87 34.36
C GLU A 771 5.51 12.84 35.83
#